data_54ec58fa021e3c652beb3ff0a0715e6c
#
_entry.id   54ec58fa021e3c652beb3ff0a0715e6c
#
_cell.length_a   1.000
_cell.length_b   1.000
_cell.length_c   1.000
_cell.angle_alpha   90.00
_cell.angle_beta   90.00
_cell.angle_gamma   90.00
#
_symmetry.space_group_name_H-M   'P 1'
#
loop_
_entity.id
_entity.type
_entity.pdbx_description
1 polymer ?
#
loop_
_entity_poly.entity_id
_entity_poly.type
_entity_poly.pdbx_seq_one_letter_code
_entity_poly.pdbx_strand_id
1 'polypeptide(L)'
;MKTICLLLACCLAWTAGHAQNDSLQTDSLLRSLPEVMVTGERPIVKAEAGRLVFDLPHLLKDRAADNAYEALKELPGVTEQDGRLLLNGRPVALMLDGKASTMSASQLVALLQTIPVSRLKDAEVMLSAPARYQVRGQLINLNLQRSLADVLQGEAKLFGRQQHDSKYGAQASLLWQQGGWAADAYWRMDGGRAYHVMNDESRHTLHDGSLHQMDSEQRTHASGPVHSYRLAADWMPAENHRLSLAYTGNYAKKRNDLSIDGAVKAASRYDGHNLMQNLRMDYATPFQLKAGVDYTYYEAPMKQELASLLPTGRLDYTTHNNQRINRWKFFAQQEHTLKGGWSLNYGISLTTTNDHSWQDYEGSTPSWGRLEGTPHRETITNVYAGFTKSWGRRVSLDLSLAAERYHSEAFSEWAPFPNLTLQWLPRSGHVLQLSLSSDRSYPEYWAVQQATNYSMGGYGEIVGNPDLRPSKSYQLQGLWLLHNKYQFVAWYEHVDDYFVQTNYQRPDRLVMEYRWLNFDYHRQAGLMAHVPVSLGQWLRSSLSAYGVWQHEKDGDFYDLPFSRHVVYGMFQVRNTIVLSQRLTMQLNGSYRTRAIQGIFDLPASGNLSAALEWKPLPQRLTLKLYGNDLLETNAIAPEMHYHTQHFRMHTSSYREVGLSLTYTFGAYKERRHEAVDTSRFKQE
;
A
#
# COMPACT_ATOMS: atom_id res chain seq x y z
N MET A 1 -4.04 29.61 17.52
CA MET A 1 -3.59 28.73 18.64
C MET A 1 -4.34 28.92 19.96
N LYS A 2 -4.90 30.08 20.30
CA LYS A 2 -5.65 30.26 21.59
C LYS A 2 -7.08 29.70 21.57
N THR A 3 -7.69 29.50 20.41
CA THR A 3 -9.09 29.03 20.28
C THR A 3 -9.23 27.51 20.28
N ILE A 4 -8.19 26.77 19.97
CA ILE A 4 -8.19 25.29 19.94
C ILE A 4 -8.02 24.70 21.35
N CYS A 5 -7.31 25.40 22.24
CA CYS A 5 -7.18 24.98 23.65
C CYS A 5 -8.48 25.09 24.44
N LEU A 6 -9.40 25.96 24.02
CA LEU A 6 -10.68 26.14 24.72
C LEU A 6 -11.70 25.03 24.44
N LEU A 7 -11.65 24.42 23.26
CA LEU A 7 -12.53 23.29 22.88
C LEU A 7 -12.11 21.97 23.56
N LEU A 8 -10.82 21.76 23.79
CA LEU A 8 -10.33 20.60 24.57
C LEU A 8 -10.60 20.71 26.06
N ALA A 9 -10.62 21.93 26.62
CA ALA A 9 -10.93 22.17 28.02
C ALA A 9 -12.43 22.03 28.37
N CYS A 10 -13.33 22.29 27.44
CA CYS A 10 -14.78 22.11 27.64
C CYS A 10 -15.24 20.65 27.65
N CYS A 11 -14.50 19.72 27.04
CA CYS A 11 -14.84 18.30 27.07
C CYS A 11 -14.43 17.57 28.36
N LEU A 12 -13.56 18.18 29.18
CA LEU A 12 -13.09 17.60 30.46
C LEU A 12 -13.85 18.06 31.70
N ALA A 13 -14.75 19.04 31.59
CA ALA A 13 -15.41 19.63 32.72
C ALA A 13 -16.85 19.11 33.04
N TRP A 14 -17.35 18.10 32.30
CA TRP A 14 -18.76 17.65 32.45
C TRP A 14 -18.95 16.25 33.07
N THR A 15 -17.97 15.72 33.79
CA THR A 15 -18.11 14.44 34.50
C THR A 15 -17.84 14.52 35.99
N ALA A 16 -18.46 15.48 36.69
CA ALA A 16 -18.50 15.46 38.14
C ALA A 16 -19.92 15.80 38.62
N GLY A 17 -20.65 14.79 39.05
CA GLY A 17 -21.86 14.96 39.80
C GLY A 17 -23.01 14.04 39.40
N HIS A 18 -23.16 12.90 40.10
CA HIS A 18 -24.37 12.48 40.83
C HIS A 18 -24.15 11.04 41.32
N ALA A 19 -23.73 10.97 42.58
CA ALA A 19 -23.91 9.77 43.41
C ALA A 19 -25.16 10.02 44.26
N GLN A 20 -26.13 9.14 44.17
CA GLN A 20 -27.15 9.03 45.22
C GLN A 20 -27.43 7.56 45.53
N ASN A 21 -27.30 7.29 46.82
CA ASN A 21 -27.68 6.04 47.50
C ASN A 21 -29.16 5.75 47.35
N ASP A 22 -29.52 4.48 47.27
CA ASP A 22 -30.65 4.00 48.05
C ASP A 22 -30.54 2.51 48.42
N SER A 23 -31.13 2.22 49.54
CA SER A 23 -30.94 1.18 50.51
C SER A 23 -31.62 -0.16 50.18
N LEU A 24 -30.96 -1.24 50.64
CA LEU A 24 -31.43 -2.49 51.26
C LEU A 24 -32.93 -2.84 51.17
N GLN A 25 -33.20 -3.97 50.52
CA GLN A 25 -34.17 -4.95 51.04
C GLN A 25 -33.67 -6.38 50.79
N THR A 26 -33.58 -7.09 51.91
CA THR A 26 -33.28 -8.50 52.05
C THR A 26 -34.51 -9.31 51.71
N ASP A 27 -34.43 -10.33 50.83
CA ASP A 27 -35.12 -11.58 51.14
C ASP A 27 -34.57 -12.79 50.32
N SER A 28 -34.24 -13.81 51.08
CA SER A 28 -34.27 -15.25 50.96
C SER A 28 -33.85 -15.99 49.67
N LEU A 29 -32.71 -16.64 49.78
CA LEU A 29 -32.44 -18.06 49.54
C LEU A 29 -33.11 -18.74 48.34
N LEU A 30 -32.45 -18.63 47.19
CA LEU A 30 -32.23 -19.76 46.30
C LEU A 30 -30.81 -19.67 45.74
N ARG A 31 -29.92 -20.62 46.18
CA ARG A 31 -28.59 -20.78 45.64
C ARG A 31 -28.72 -21.34 44.21
N SER A 32 -28.91 -20.49 43.25
CA SER A 32 -28.45 -20.76 41.87
C SER A 32 -26.96 -20.39 41.85
N LEU A 33 -26.11 -21.38 41.56
CA LEU A 33 -24.70 -21.13 41.23
C LEU A 33 -24.68 -20.06 40.13
N PRO A 34 -23.89 -18.98 40.26
CA PRO A 34 -23.77 -18.02 39.20
C PRO A 34 -23.18 -18.80 38.03
N GLU A 35 -23.93 -18.82 36.93
CA GLU A 35 -23.43 -19.20 35.63
C GLU A 35 -22.28 -18.25 35.32
N VAL A 36 -21.04 -18.72 35.47
CA VAL A 36 -19.86 -17.97 35.09
C VAL A 36 -19.90 -17.92 33.56
N MET A 37 -20.63 -16.96 33.03
CA MET A 37 -20.50 -16.56 31.65
C MET A 37 -19.08 -16.04 31.49
N VAL A 38 -18.15 -16.87 31.07
CA VAL A 38 -16.84 -16.46 30.57
C VAL A 38 -17.11 -15.74 29.26
N THR A 39 -17.48 -14.49 29.32
CA THR A 39 -17.46 -13.56 28.18
C THR A 39 -16.00 -13.26 27.87
N GLY A 40 -15.27 -14.26 27.37
CA GLY A 40 -13.96 -14.04 26.77
C GLY A 40 -14.18 -13.26 25.47
N GLU A 41 -13.86 -11.98 25.41
CA GLU A 41 -13.79 -11.29 24.14
C GLU A 41 -12.81 -12.04 23.25
N ARG A 42 -13.29 -12.49 22.09
CA ARG A 42 -12.45 -13.17 21.11
C ARG A 42 -11.32 -12.22 20.72
N PRO A 43 -10.04 -12.60 20.85
CA PRO A 43 -8.95 -11.66 20.57
C PRO A 43 -8.97 -11.28 19.10
N ILE A 44 -8.84 -9.97 18.81
CA ILE A 44 -8.78 -9.40 17.46
C ILE A 44 -7.57 -9.93 16.69
N VAL A 45 -6.48 -10.25 17.41
CA VAL A 45 -5.24 -10.76 16.82
C VAL A 45 -4.82 -12.07 17.48
N LYS A 46 -4.36 -13.02 16.68
CA LYS A 46 -3.76 -14.27 17.11
C LYS A 46 -2.37 -14.41 16.50
N ALA A 47 -1.45 -14.97 17.27
CA ALA A 47 -0.12 -15.32 16.77
C ALA A 47 -0.11 -16.80 16.34
N GLU A 48 0.27 -17.06 15.11
CA GLU A 48 0.36 -18.40 14.52
C GLU A 48 1.68 -18.52 13.76
N ALA A 49 2.54 -19.45 14.16
CA ALA A 49 3.75 -19.85 13.41
C ALA A 49 4.43 -18.73 12.59
N GLY A 50 4.87 -17.65 13.26
CA GLY A 50 5.60 -16.55 12.62
C GLY A 50 4.74 -15.47 11.95
N ARG A 51 3.42 -15.53 12.07
CA ARG A 51 2.48 -14.53 11.55
C ARG A 51 1.52 -14.05 12.62
N LEU A 52 1.04 -12.83 12.46
CA LEU A 52 -0.07 -12.26 13.22
C LEU A 52 -1.34 -12.33 12.37
N VAL A 53 -2.35 -13.02 12.83
CA VAL A 53 -3.64 -13.18 12.12
C VAL A 53 -4.66 -12.26 12.77
N PHE A 54 -5.13 -11.26 12.03
CA PHE A 54 -6.14 -10.30 12.44
C PHE A 54 -7.51 -10.73 11.92
N ASP A 55 -8.47 -10.93 12.80
CA ASP A 55 -9.88 -11.19 12.46
C ASP A 55 -10.49 -9.88 11.96
N LEU A 56 -10.61 -9.72 10.64
CA LEU A 56 -11.06 -8.47 10.03
C LEU A 56 -12.52 -8.13 10.34
N PRO A 57 -13.50 -9.06 10.29
CA PRO A 57 -14.86 -8.77 10.71
C PRO A 57 -14.93 -8.21 12.14
N HIS A 58 -14.12 -8.73 13.05
CA HIS A 58 -14.07 -8.25 14.43
C HIS A 58 -13.32 -6.92 14.57
N LEU A 59 -12.20 -6.75 13.88
CA LEU A 59 -11.44 -5.51 13.84
C LEU A 59 -12.26 -4.35 13.28
N LEU A 60 -13.04 -4.62 12.22
CA LEU A 60 -13.79 -3.61 11.47
C LEU A 60 -15.21 -3.39 11.99
N LYS A 61 -15.64 -4.17 12.99
CA LYS A 61 -16.91 -3.95 13.67
C LYS A 61 -16.96 -2.50 14.18
N ASP A 62 -17.95 -1.75 13.74
CA ASP A 62 -18.14 -0.33 14.09
C ASP A 62 -17.09 0.63 13.46
N ARG A 63 -16.26 0.19 12.50
CA ARG A 63 -15.37 1.06 11.73
C ARG A 63 -15.95 1.32 10.35
N ALA A 64 -15.73 2.52 9.81
CA ALA A 64 -16.27 2.92 8.50
C ALA A 64 -15.28 2.61 7.36
N ALA A 65 -14.80 1.38 7.30
CA ALA A 65 -14.04 0.88 6.15
C ALA A 65 -15.02 0.35 5.11
N ASP A 66 -14.89 0.76 3.84
CA ASP A 66 -15.81 0.41 2.77
C ASP A 66 -15.30 -0.73 1.89
N ASN A 67 -14.00 -0.96 1.88
CA ASN A 67 -13.34 -1.90 0.99
C ASN A 67 -12.06 -2.45 1.64
N ALA A 68 -11.42 -3.40 0.96
CA ALA A 68 -10.22 -4.06 1.47
C ALA A 68 -9.06 -3.07 1.68
N TYR A 69 -8.91 -2.05 0.84
CA TYR A 69 -7.86 -1.05 0.99
C TYR A 69 -8.01 -0.25 2.29
N GLU A 70 -9.23 0.24 2.57
CA GLU A 70 -9.53 0.94 3.81
C GLU A 70 -9.38 0.00 5.03
N ALA A 71 -9.82 -1.27 4.89
CA ALA A 71 -9.67 -2.27 5.93
C ALA A 71 -8.21 -2.54 6.31
N LEU A 72 -7.31 -2.61 5.33
CA LEU A 72 -5.87 -2.81 5.59
C LEU A 72 -5.24 -1.63 6.32
N LYS A 73 -5.71 -0.41 6.08
CA LYS A 73 -5.23 0.77 6.82
C LYS A 73 -5.62 0.75 8.30
N GLU A 74 -6.62 -0.05 8.68
CA GLU A 74 -7.02 -0.25 10.08
C GLU A 74 -6.12 -1.22 10.85
N LEU A 75 -5.23 -1.95 10.16
CA LEU A 75 -4.27 -2.83 10.81
C LEU A 75 -3.20 -2.01 11.55
N PRO A 76 -2.75 -2.48 12.75
CA PRO A 76 -1.65 -1.86 13.46
C PRO A 76 -0.37 -1.78 12.62
N GLY A 77 0.29 -0.63 12.62
CA GLY A 77 1.52 -0.39 11.87
C GLY A 77 1.34 -0.13 10.38
N VAL A 78 0.12 -0.24 9.85
CA VAL A 78 -0.16 0.07 8.44
C VAL A 78 -0.45 1.55 8.28
N THR A 79 0.29 2.17 7.36
CA THR A 79 0.14 3.57 6.94
C THR A 79 0.05 3.65 5.42
N GLU A 80 -0.33 4.79 4.91
CA GLU A 80 -0.35 5.09 3.48
C GLU A 80 0.58 6.27 3.20
N GLN A 81 1.41 6.13 2.18
CA GLN A 81 2.23 7.21 1.67
C GLN A 81 2.28 7.11 0.14
N ASP A 82 1.99 8.21 -0.55
CA ASP A 82 2.02 8.33 -2.02
C ASP A 82 1.24 7.21 -2.74
N GLY A 83 0.08 6.83 -2.17
CA GLY A 83 -0.79 5.78 -2.70
C GLY A 83 -0.24 4.36 -2.53
N ARG A 84 0.77 4.16 -1.67
CA ARG A 84 1.32 2.84 -1.32
C ARG A 84 1.03 2.53 0.15
N LEU A 85 0.74 1.26 0.43
CA LEU A 85 0.63 0.79 1.81
C LEU A 85 2.03 0.47 2.35
N LEU A 86 2.29 0.97 3.53
CA LEU A 86 3.51 0.72 4.29
C LEU A 86 3.14 -0.06 5.56
N LEU A 87 3.98 -1.00 5.95
CA LEU A 87 3.93 -1.64 7.26
C LEU A 87 5.19 -1.22 8.05
N ASN A 88 4.99 -0.63 9.22
CA ASN A 88 6.09 -0.08 10.04
C ASN A 88 7.02 0.87 9.27
N GLY A 89 6.42 1.71 8.39
CA GLY A 89 7.15 2.69 7.59
C GLY A 89 7.82 2.16 6.31
N ARG A 90 7.63 0.88 5.96
CA ARG A 90 8.20 0.26 4.75
C ARG A 90 7.14 -0.24 3.79
N PRO A 91 7.41 -0.23 2.47
CA PRO A 91 6.55 -0.88 1.50
C PRO A 91 6.28 -2.33 1.88
N VAL A 92 5.03 -2.74 1.82
CA VAL A 92 4.58 -4.08 2.17
C VAL A 92 4.10 -4.82 0.93
N ALA A 93 4.54 -6.07 0.76
CA ALA A 93 4.00 -6.95 -0.24
C ALA A 93 2.57 -7.36 0.14
N LEU A 94 1.66 -7.42 -0.83
CA LEU A 94 0.27 -7.79 -0.61
C LEU A 94 -0.06 -9.07 -1.38
N MET A 95 -0.75 -9.97 -0.71
CA MET A 95 -1.29 -11.19 -1.30
C MET A 95 -2.80 -11.23 -1.11
N LEU A 96 -3.46 -11.91 -2.02
CA LEU A 96 -4.88 -12.19 -1.93
C LEU A 96 -5.07 -13.72 -1.97
N ASP A 97 -5.64 -14.28 -0.90
CA ASP A 97 -5.84 -15.74 -0.74
C ASP A 97 -4.56 -16.57 -0.93
N GLY A 98 -3.44 -16.09 -0.41
CA GLY A 98 -2.13 -16.77 -0.54
C GLY A 98 -1.49 -16.66 -1.93
N LYS A 99 -1.98 -15.76 -2.80
CA LYS A 99 -1.48 -15.57 -4.16
C LYS A 99 -0.77 -14.21 -4.27
N ALA A 100 0.52 -14.23 -4.55
CA ALA A 100 1.29 -13.02 -4.79
C ALA A 100 0.78 -12.31 -6.06
N SER A 101 0.63 -11.00 -5.98
CA SER A 101 0.25 -10.19 -7.14
C SER A 101 1.49 -9.76 -7.93
N THR A 102 1.36 -9.75 -9.26
CA THR A 102 2.38 -9.18 -10.17
C THR A 102 2.03 -7.75 -10.60
N MET A 103 0.94 -7.20 -10.05
CA MET A 103 0.48 -5.84 -10.33
C MET A 103 1.40 -4.80 -9.70
N SER A 104 1.45 -3.61 -10.30
CA SER A 104 2.06 -2.45 -9.67
C SER A 104 1.29 -2.05 -8.38
N ALA A 105 1.92 -1.29 -7.50
CA ALA A 105 1.29 -0.84 -6.26
C ALA A 105 -0.05 -0.12 -6.51
N SER A 106 -0.10 0.79 -7.50
CA SER A 106 -1.31 1.54 -7.84
C SER A 106 -2.44 0.64 -8.38
N GLN A 107 -2.10 -0.35 -9.18
CA GLN A 107 -3.05 -1.32 -9.72
C GLN A 107 -3.59 -2.24 -8.62
N LEU A 108 -2.73 -2.65 -7.69
CA LEU A 108 -3.14 -3.46 -6.54
C LEU A 108 -4.06 -2.67 -5.60
N VAL A 109 -3.76 -1.39 -5.35
CA VAL A 109 -4.66 -0.50 -4.60
C VAL A 109 -6.00 -0.38 -5.30
N ALA A 110 -6.02 -0.17 -6.63
CA ALA A 110 -7.26 -0.12 -7.39
C ALA A 110 -8.06 -1.42 -7.25
N LEU A 111 -7.42 -2.59 -7.31
CA LEU A 111 -8.05 -3.88 -7.05
C LEU A 111 -8.62 -3.98 -5.63
N LEU A 112 -7.82 -3.65 -4.60
CA LEU A 112 -8.27 -3.71 -3.20
C LEU A 112 -9.46 -2.79 -2.93
N GLN A 113 -9.55 -1.66 -3.61
CA GLN A 113 -10.70 -0.75 -3.54
C GLN A 113 -11.97 -1.36 -4.15
N THR A 114 -11.87 -2.39 -4.99
CA THR A 114 -13.04 -3.09 -5.54
C THR A 114 -13.59 -4.16 -4.62
N ILE A 115 -12.81 -4.66 -3.66
CA ILE A 115 -13.19 -5.77 -2.78
C ILE A 115 -13.94 -5.22 -1.56
N PRO A 116 -15.23 -5.54 -1.37
CA PRO A 116 -16.01 -5.04 -0.24
C PRO A 116 -15.57 -5.68 1.08
N VAL A 117 -15.76 -4.96 2.18
CA VAL A 117 -15.41 -5.42 3.54
C VAL A 117 -16.15 -6.71 3.91
N SER A 118 -17.38 -6.88 3.44
CA SER A 118 -18.17 -8.09 3.68
C SER A 118 -17.53 -9.38 3.16
N ARG A 119 -16.51 -9.26 2.29
CA ARG A 119 -15.78 -10.39 1.72
C ARG A 119 -14.51 -10.74 2.49
N LEU A 120 -14.14 -9.94 3.47
CA LEU A 120 -12.90 -10.10 4.21
C LEU A 120 -13.08 -11.10 5.36
N LYS A 121 -12.15 -12.04 5.49
CA LYS A 121 -12.08 -13.00 6.58
C LYS A 121 -11.03 -12.57 7.60
N ASP A 122 -9.79 -12.60 7.20
CA ASP A 122 -8.65 -12.25 8.05
C ASP A 122 -7.51 -11.66 7.23
N ALA A 123 -6.57 -10.99 7.93
CA ALA A 123 -5.32 -10.54 7.38
C ALA A 123 -4.16 -11.17 8.15
N GLU A 124 -3.30 -11.87 7.46
CA GLU A 124 -2.07 -12.43 8.00
C GLU A 124 -0.93 -11.44 7.78
N VAL A 125 -0.40 -10.90 8.86
CA VAL A 125 0.71 -9.95 8.84
C VAL A 125 2.00 -10.68 9.18
N MET A 126 2.97 -10.63 8.28
CA MET A 126 4.30 -11.22 8.44
C MET A 126 5.36 -10.13 8.32
N LEU A 127 6.19 -9.99 9.35
CA LEU A 127 7.31 -9.04 9.35
C LEU A 127 8.43 -9.48 8.42
N SER A 128 8.48 -10.77 8.12
CA SER A 128 9.41 -11.40 7.20
C SER A 128 8.67 -12.51 6.47
N ALA A 129 8.47 -12.36 5.17
CA ALA A 129 7.74 -13.33 4.37
C ALA A 129 8.59 -14.57 4.12
N PRO A 130 8.20 -15.77 4.58
CA PRO A 130 8.89 -17.00 4.22
C PRO A 130 8.96 -17.20 2.71
N ALA A 131 10.05 -17.75 2.20
CA ALA A 131 10.30 -17.88 0.76
C ALA A 131 9.21 -18.67 0.02
N ARG A 132 8.47 -19.56 0.71
CA ARG A 132 7.33 -20.32 0.16
C ARG A 132 6.17 -19.43 -0.35
N TYR A 133 6.12 -18.15 0.04
CA TYR A 133 5.13 -17.20 -0.50
C TYR A 133 5.59 -16.56 -1.81
N GLN A 134 6.85 -16.80 -2.25
CA GLN A 134 7.45 -16.23 -3.47
C GLN A 134 7.44 -14.70 -3.52
N VAL A 135 7.38 -14.09 -2.35
CA VAL A 135 7.55 -12.67 -2.08
C VAL A 135 8.57 -12.53 -0.97
N ARG A 136 9.17 -11.37 -0.85
CA ARG A 136 10.19 -11.05 0.15
C ARG A 136 9.80 -9.82 0.94
N GLY A 137 10.57 -9.53 1.98
CA GLY A 137 10.31 -8.40 2.86
C GLY A 137 9.10 -8.63 3.76
N GLN A 138 8.37 -7.57 4.05
CA GLN A 138 7.14 -7.63 4.85
C GLN A 138 5.95 -8.00 3.96
N LEU A 139 5.00 -8.76 4.54
CA LEU A 139 3.87 -9.30 3.79
C LEU A 139 2.56 -9.14 4.57
N ILE A 140 1.51 -8.73 3.88
CA ILE A 140 0.13 -8.88 4.34
C ILE A 140 -0.59 -9.78 3.34
N ASN A 141 -1.07 -10.94 3.82
CA ASN A 141 -1.93 -11.81 3.05
C ASN A 141 -3.38 -11.60 3.48
N LEU A 142 -4.19 -11.10 2.56
CA LEU A 142 -5.61 -10.84 2.77
C LEU A 142 -6.41 -12.07 2.35
N ASN A 143 -7.05 -12.73 3.31
CA ASN A 143 -7.88 -13.90 3.07
C ASN A 143 -9.35 -13.48 2.92
N LEU A 144 -9.99 -13.97 1.86
CA LEU A 144 -11.40 -13.73 1.60
C LEU A 144 -12.28 -14.81 2.27
N GLN A 145 -13.48 -14.42 2.64
CA GLN A 145 -14.47 -15.35 3.16
C GLN A 145 -14.88 -16.35 2.08
N ARG A 146 -14.85 -17.62 2.46
CA ARG A 146 -15.38 -18.74 1.68
C ARG A 146 -16.40 -19.46 2.52
N SER A 147 -17.55 -19.72 1.95
CA SER A 147 -18.58 -20.52 2.58
C SER A 147 -18.44 -21.98 2.13
N LEU A 148 -18.79 -22.92 3.00
CA LEU A 148 -19.04 -24.33 2.63
C LEU A 148 -20.48 -24.53 2.12
N ALA A 149 -21.34 -23.53 2.27
CA ALA A 149 -22.73 -23.54 1.80
C ALA A 149 -22.86 -22.84 0.45
N ASP A 150 -23.90 -23.19 -0.32
CA ASP A 150 -24.25 -22.49 -1.53
C ASP A 150 -24.58 -21.03 -1.21
N VAL A 151 -23.92 -20.09 -1.90
CA VAL A 151 -23.99 -18.66 -1.64
C VAL A 151 -24.10 -17.90 -2.95
N LEU A 152 -25.02 -16.97 -3.00
CA LEU A 152 -25.04 -15.87 -3.96
C LEU A 152 -25.10 -14.55 -3.19
N GLN A 153 -24.05 -13.76 -3.26
CA GLN A 153 -23.95 -12.48 -2.57
C GLN A 153 -23.40 -11.42 -3.51
N GLY A 154 -23.94 -10.22 -3.45
CA GLY A 154 -23.44 -9.09 -4.23
C GLY A 154 -23.55 -7.78 -3.49
N GLU A 155 -22.78 -6.80 -3.99
CA GLU A 155 -22.78 -5.43 -3.52
C GLU A 155 -22.71 -4.47 -4.70
N ALA A 156 -23.48 -3.39 -4.63
CA ALA A 156 -23.43 -2.27 -5.54
C ALA A 156 -23.17 -0.99 -4.74
N LYS A 157 -22.23 -0.15 -5.20
CA LYS A 157 -21.87 1.11 -4.57
C LYS A 157 -21.83 2.22 -5.60
N LEU A 158 -22.42 3.35 -5.26
CA LEU A 158 -22.28 4.62 -5.97
C LEU A 158 -21.57 5.60 -5.06
N PHE A 159 -20.70 6.43 -5.61
CA PHE A 159 -20.01 7.45 -4.84
C PHE A 159 -19.73 8.69 -5.67
N GLY A 160 -19.74 9.83 -4.98
CA GLY A 160 -19.32 11.12 -5.52
C GLY A 160 -18.45 11.83 -4.51
N ARG A 161 -17.47 12.61 -5.00
CA ARG A 161 -16.60 13.42 -4.16
C ARG A 161 -16.28 14.73 -4.85
N GLN A 162 -16.16 15.76 -4.04
CA GLN A 162 -15.81 17.11 -4.43
C GLN A 162 -14.50 17.49 -3.75
N GLN A 163 -13.53 17.87 -4.57
CA GLN A 163 -12.35 18.64 -4.18
C GLN A 163 -12.48 20.04 -4.78
N HIS A 164 -11.52 20.51 -5.58
CA HIS A 164 -11.73 21.61 -6.50
C HIS A 164 -12.74 21.18 -7.58
N ASP A 165 -12.51 20.04 -8.22
CA ASP A 165 -13.38 19.45 -9.24
C ASP A 165 -14.12 18.22 -8.71
N SER A 166 -15.21 17.85 -9.38
CA SER A 166 -16.04 16.71 -9.01
C SER A 166 -15.53 15.41 -9.60
N LYS A 167 -15.53 14.36 -8.76
CA LYS A 167 -15.26 12.97 -9.15
C LYS A 167 -16.44 12.10 -8.74
N TYR A 168 -16.72 11.07 -9.53
CA TYR A 168 -17.80 10.12 -9.27
C TYR A 168 -17.40 8.72 -9.70
N GLY A 169 -18.13 7.73 -9.22
CA GLY A 169 -17.87 6.37 -9.62
C GLY A 169 -18.94 5.40 -9.17
N ALA A 170 -18.80 4.20 -9.70
CA ALA A 170 -19.65 3.07 -9.39
C ALA A 170 -18.81 1.81 -9.19
N GLN A 171 -19.30 0.91 -8.35
CA GLN A 171 -18.66 -0.36 -8.06
C GLN A 171 -19.73 -1.45 -7.98
N ALA A 172 -19.40 -2.65 -8.47
CA ALA A 172 -20.22 -3.84 -8.32
C ALA A 172 -19.35 -5.04 -7.99
N SER A 173 -19.84 -5.92 -7.13
CA SER A 173 -19.22 -7.19 -6.81
C SER A 173 -20.26 -8.30 -6.75
N LEU A 174 -19.89 -9.51 -7.17
CA LEU A 174 -20.71 -10.71 -7.11
C LEU A 174 -19.83 -11.89 -6.65
N LEU A 175 -20.33 -12.66 -5.72
CA LEU A 175 -19.83 -13.96 -5.34
C LEU A 175 -20.89 -15.01 -5.61
N TRP A 176 -20.51 -16.06 -6.30
CA TRP A 176 -21.29 -17.30 -6.44
C TRP A 176 -20.45 -18.47 -5.97
N GLN A 177 -21.06 -19.33 -5.18
CA GLN A 177 -20.45 -20.58 -4.74
C GLN A 177 -21.50 -21.69 -4.69
N GLN A 178 -21.23 -22.81 -5.31
CA GLN A 178 -22.09 -23.98 -5.30
C GLN A 178 -21.28 -25.26 -5.47
N GLY A 179 -21.44 -26.18 -4.52
CA GLY A 179 -20.70 -27.44 -4.51
C GLY A 179 -19.19 -27.20 -4.50
N GLY A 180 -18.46 -27.82 -5.46
CA GLY A 180 -17.02 -27.67 -5.61
C GLY A 180 -16.56 -26.44 -6.41
N TRP A 181 -17.47 -25.54 -6.80
CA TRP A 181 -17.21 -24.35 -7.60
C TRP A 181 -17.37 -23.09 -6.77
N ALA A 182 -16.47 -22.13 -6.97
CA ALA A 182 -16.63 -20.75 -6.50
C ALA A 182 -16.21 -19.81 -7.59
N ALA A 183 -16.98 -18.72 -7.79
CA ALA A 183 -16.63 -17.66 -8.72
C ALA A 183 -16.85 -16.29 -8.08
N ASP A 184 -15.96 -15.34 -8.34
CA ASP A 184 -16.10 -13.95 -7.92
C ASP A 184 -15.88 -13.01 -9.10
N ALA A 185 -16.64 -11.92 -9.10
CA ALA A 185 -16.53 -10.84 -10.07
C ALA A 185 -16.51 -9.51 -9.34
N TYR A 186 -15.59 -8.63 -9.70
CA TYR A 186 -15.48 -7.27 -9.19
C TYR A 186 -15.31 -6.31 -10.35
N TRP A 187 -16.00 -5.19 -10.28
CA TRP A 187 -15.86 -4.09 -11.22
C TRP A 187 -16.00 -2.75 -10.50
N ARG A 188 -15.14 -1.80 -10.88
CA ARG A 188 -15.17 -0.42 -10.40
C ARG A 188 -14.87 0.53 -11.54
N MET A 189 -15.59 1.63 -11.58
CA MET A 189 -15.33 2.77 -12.46
C MET A 189 -15.18 4.02 -11.62
N ASP A 190 -14.11 4.77 -11.87
CA ASP A 190 -13.87 6.12 -11.36
C ASP A 190 -13.86 7.08 -12.56
N GLY A 191 -14.47 8.25 -12.43
CA GLY A 191 -14.54 9.28 -13.46
C GLY A 191 -14.55 10.68 -12.84
N GLY A 192 -14.58 11.69 -13.71
CA GLY A 192 -14.63 13.09 -13.32
C GLY A 192 -13.32 13.83 -13.65
N ARG A 193 -13.10 14.94 -12.96
CA ARG A 193 -11.95 15.81 -13.17
C ARG A 193 -11.13 15.97 -11.88
N ALA A 194 -9.86 16.31 -12.04
CA ALA A 194 -8.97 16.73 -10.95
C ALA A 194 -8.25 18.00 -11.35
N TYR A 195 -8.07 18.90 -10.40
CA TYR A 195 -7.33 20.12 -10.55
C TYR A 195 -6.15 20.14 -9.59
N HIS A 196 -4.98 20.50 -10.08
CA HIS A 196 -3.76 20.61 -9.29
C HIS A 196 -3.06 21.92 -9.63
N VAL A 197 -2.58 22.63 -8.61
CA VAL A 197 -1.69 23.77 -8.75
C VAL A 197 -0.36 23.40 -8.11
N MET A 198 0.71 23.68 -8.83
CA MET A 198 2.08 23.50 -8.38
C MET A 198 2.82 24.83 -8.57
N ASN A 199 3.42 25.34 -7.50
CA ASN A 199 4.27 26.52 -7.52
C ASN A 199 5.72 26.05 -7.36
N ASP A 200 6.55 26.44 -8.29
CA ASP A 200 7.96 26.16 -8.31
C ASP A 200 8.75 27.47 -8.14
N GLU A 201 9.66 27.46 -7.17
CA GLU A 201 10.64 28.52 -6.94
C GLU A 201 12.03 27.94 -7.19
N SER A 202 12.78 28.48 -8.13
CA SER A 202 14.08 27.94 -8.52
C SER A 202 15.10 29.03 -8.76
N ARG A 203 16.26 28.93 -8.12
CA ARG A 203 17.44 29.77 -8.40
C ARG A 203 18.50 28.88 -9.05
N HIS A 204 18.68 29.01 -10.33
CA HIS A 204 19.57 28.19 -11.14
C HIS A 204 20.87 28.94 -11.44
N THR A 205 21.99 28.39 -10.97
CA THR A 205 23.33 28.96 -11.19
C THR A 205 24.03 28.16 -12.29
N LEU A 206 24.49 28.88 -13.34
CA LEU A 206 25.28 28.28 -14.42
C LEU A 206 26.79 28.37 -14.13
N HIS A 207 27.60 27.63 -14.91
CA HIS A 207 29.08 27.59 -14.76
C HIS A 207 29.75 28.96 -14.89
N ASP A 208 29.16 29.89 -15.66
CA ASP A 208 29.66 31.26 -15.82
C ASP A 208 29.34 32.16 -14.62
N GLY A 209 28.69 31.63 -13.61
CA GLY A 209 28.24 32.33 -12.41
C GLY A 209 26.93 33.10 -12.61
N SER A 210 26.30 33.05 -13.77
CA SER A 210 24.99 33.68 -13.99
C SER A 210 23.90 32.98 -13.17
N LEU A 211 23.04 33.77 -12.53
CA LEU A 211 21.92 33.32 -11.71
C LEU A 211 20.60 33.58 -12.43
N HIS A 212 19.82 32.56 -12.65
CA HIS A 212 18.50 32.62 -13.28
C HIS A 212 17.41 32.28 -12.26
N GLN A 213 16.44 33.19 -12.12
CA GLN A 213 15.23 32.96 -11.33
C GLN A 213 14.20 32.26 -12.24
N MET A 214 13.82 31.02 -11.89
CA MET A 214 12.95 30.18 -12.71
C MET A 214 11.65 29.85 -11.96
N ASP A 215 10.98 30.88 -11.44
CA ASP A 215 9.72 30.71 -10.71
C ASP A 215 8.57 30.51 -11.69
N SER A 216 7.70 29.57 -11.40
CA SER A 216 6.52 29.33 -12.22
C SER A 216 5.35 28.76 -11.40
N GLU A 217 4.13 29.03 -11.88
CA GLU A 217 2.90 28.39 -11.42
C GLU A 217 2.37 27.48 -12.53
N GLN A 218 2.23 26.20 -12.22
CA GLN A 218 1.63 25.21 -13.12
C GLN A 218 0.23 24.85 -12.65
N ARG A 219 -0.75 24.97 -13.56
CA ARG A 219 -2.14 24.52 -13.36
C ARG A 219 -2.42 23.34 -14.25
N THR A 220 -2.93 22.26 -13.65
CA THR A 220 -3.21 21.01 -14.37
C THR A 220 -4.67 20.61 -14.18
N HIS A 221 -5.38 20.43 -15.29
CA HIS A 221 -6.67 19.77 -15.34
C HIS A 221 -6.50 18.34 -15.85
N ALA A 222 -6.73 17.37 -14.97
CA ALA A 222 -6.67 15.95 -15.30
C ALA A 222 -8.07 15.36 -15.43
N SER A 223 -8.29 14.49 -16.41
CA SER A 223 -9.56 13.78 -16.61
C SER A 223 -9.36 12.43 -17.27
N GLY A 224 -10.38 11.61 -17.23
CA GLY A 224 -10.45 10.31 -17.89
C GLY A 224 -11.02 9.22 -16.96
N PRO A 225 -11.85 8.31 -17.51
CA PRO A 225 -12.37 7.19 -16.73
C PRO A 225 -11.26 6.16 -16.44
N VAL A 226 -11.35 5.56 -15.26
CA VAL A 226 -10.55 4.40 -14.84
C VAL A 226 -11.50 3.25 -14.58
N HIS A 227 -11.24 2.11 -15.20
CA HIS A 227 -11.98 0.86 -14.99
C HIS A 227 -11.03 -0.17 -14.38
N SER A 228 -11.42 -0.77 -13.27
CA SER A 228 -10.71 -1.89 -12.64
C SER A 228 -11.67 -3.07 -12.53
N TYR A 229 -11.23 -4.26 -12.90
CA TYR A 229 -12.08 -5.44 -12.88
C TYR A 229 -11.27 -6.70 -12.56
N ARG A 230 -11.96 -7.67 -11.95
CA ARG A 230 -11.44 -9.01 -11.68
C ARG A 230 -12.55 -10.04 -11.84
N LEU A 231 -12.23 -11.12 -12.50
CA LEU A 231 -13.03 -12.33 -12.58
C LEU A 231 -12.18 -13.49 -12.09
N ALA A 232 -12.66 -14.28 -11.15
CA ALA A 232 -11.94 -15.46 -10.71
C ALA A 232 -12.90 -16.63 -10.52
N ALA A 233 -12.36 -17.82 -10.74
CA ALA A 233 -13.04 -19.09 -10.53
C ALA A 233 -12.09 -20.08 -9.84
N ASP A 234 -12.60 -20.78 -8.85
CA ASP A 234 -11.96 -21.88 -8.17
C ASP A 234 -12.79 -23.14 -8.40
N TRP A 235 -12.12 -24.23 -8.74
CA TRP A 235 -12.70 -25.54 -8.87
C TRP A 235 -11.99 -26.54 -7.96
N MET A 236 -12.74 -27.20 -7.10
CA MET A 236 -12.29 -28.19 -6.14
C MET A 236 -12.96 -29.54 -6.47
N PRO A 237 -12.40 -30.33 -7.45
CA PRO A 237 -13.00 -31.57 -7.90
C PRO A 237 -12.97 -32.68 -6.83
N ALA A 238 -12.02 -32.62 -5.91
CA ALA A 238 -11.88 -33.56 -4.80
C ALA A 238 -11.20 -32.86 -3.62
N GLU A 239 -11.18 -33.52 -2.46
CA GLU A 239 -10.52 -33.01 -1.26
C GLU A 239 -9.05 -32.69 -1.55
N ASN A 240 -8.62 -31.48 -1.16
CA ASN A 240 -7.25 -30.95 -1.36
C ASN A 240 -6.78 -30.77 -2.81
N HIS A 241 -7.64 -30.99 -3.82
CA HIS A 241 -7.38 -30.56 -5.20
C HIS A 241 -8.02 -29.21 -5.43
N ARG A 242 -7.25 -28.24 -5.92
CA ARG A 242 -7.78 -26.93 -6.26
C ARG A 242 -7.13 -26.40 -7.52
N LEU A 243 -7.95 -26.11 -8.52
CA LEU A 243 -7.60 -25.33 -9.69
C LEU A 243 -8.21 -23.94 -9.54
N SER A 244 -7.38 -22.91 -9.69
CA SER A 244 -7.81 -21.51 -9.62
C SER A 244 -7.45 -20.80 -10.90
N LEU A 245 -8.39 -20.03 -11.45
CA LEU A 245 -8.17 -19.14 -12.58
C LEU A 245 -8.59 -17.73 -12.16
N ALA A 246 -7.77 -16.73 -12.44
CA ALA A 246 -8.10 -15.33 -12.18
C ALA A 246 -7.68 -14.45 -13.37
N TYR A 247 -8.60 -13.63 -13.83
CA TYR A 247 -8.36 -12.58 -14.81
C TYR A 247 -8.59 -11.23 -14.15
N THR A 248 -7.60 -10.35 -14.21
CA THR A 248 -7.64 -9.03 -13.61
C THR A 248 -7.20 -8.00 -14.64
N GLY A 249 -7.92 -6.89 -14.71
CA GLY A 249 -7.59 -5.82 -15.63
C GLY A 249 -7.79 -4.44 -15.05
N ASN A 250 -7.04 -3.50 -15.62
CA ASN A 250 -7.17 -2.08 -15.38
C ASN A 250 -7.06 -1.33 -16.71
N TYR A 251 -8.01 -0.45 -16.96
CA TYR A 251 -7.97 0.49 -18.08
C TYR A 251 -8.12 1.90 -17.53
N ALA A 252 -7.17 2.78 -17.81
CA ALA A 252 -7.18 4.16 -17.37
C ALA A 252 -6.96 5.09 -18.56
N LYS A 253 -8.00 5.81 -19.00
CA LYS A 253 -7.82 6.91 -19.95
C LYS A 253 -7.23 8.10 -19.20
N LYS A 254 -6.26 8.77 -19.81
CA LYS A 254 -5.58 9.94 -19.23
C LYS A 254 -5.62 11.10 -20.21
N ARG A 255 -6.15 12.22 -19.75
CA ARG A 255 -6.07 13.49 -20.45
C ARG A 255 -5.73 14.56 -19.44
N ASN A 256 -4.60 15.22 -19.66
CA ASN A 256 -4.14 16.33 -18.83
C ASN A 256 -3.93 17.54 -19.73
N ASP A 257 -4.57 18.64 -19.37
CA ASP A 257 -4.33 19.96 -19.95
C ASP A 257 -3.57 20.78 -18.90
N LEU A 258 -2.36 21.23 -19.25
CA LEU A 258 -1.47 22.02 -18.40
C LEU A 258 -1.30 23.43 -18.94
N SER A 259 -1.28 24.40 -18.04
CA SER A 259 -0.80 25.76 -18.32
C SER A 259 0.25 26.15 -17.29
N ILE A 260 1.32 26.82 -17.74
CA ILE A 260 2.42 27.28 -16.89
C ILE A 260 2.59 28.78 -17.16
N ASP A 261 2.67 29.55 -16.08
CA ASP A 261 2.91 31.00 -16.12
C ASP A 261 4.03 31.38 -15.13
N GLY A 262 4.90 32.31 -15.53
CA GLY A 262 6.06 32.76 -14.78
C GLY A 262 7.28 32.93 -15.66
N ALA A 263 8.45 32.51 -15.21
CA ALA A 263 9.69 32.53 -15.99
C ALA A 263 9.60 31.66 -17.25
N VAL A 264 8.79 30.59 -17.19
CA VAL A 264 8.40 29.77 -18.33
C VAL A 264 6.92 30.03 -18.61
N LYS A 265 6.56 30.23 -19.86
CA LYS A 265 5.15 30.31 -20.30
C LYS A 265 4.87 29.16 -21.24
N ALA A 266 4.00 28.23 -20.81
CA ALA A 266 3.77 27.03 -21.59
C ALA A 266 2.33 26.57 -21.53
N ALA A 267 1.91 25.87 -22.60
CA ALA A 267 0.71 25.05 -22.63
C ALA A 267 1.10 23.64 -23.07
N SER A 268 0.65 22.65 -22.34
CA SER A 268 0.91 21.25 -22.67
C SER A 268 -0.35 20.43 -22.57
N ARG A 269 -0.53 19.49 -23.48
CA ARG A 269 -1.62 18.51 -23.45
C ARG A 269 -1.08 17.12 -23.53
N TYR A 270 -1.53 16.27 -22.63
CA TYR A 270 -1.29 14.82 -22.66
C TYR A 270 -2.61 14.12 -22.96
N ASP A 271 -2.61 13.19 -23.91
CA ASP A 271 -3.73 12.29 -24.21
C ASP A 271 -3.21 10.88 -24.42
N GLY A 272 -3.81 9.93 -23.70
CA GLY A 272 -3.39 8.54 -23.78
C GLY A 272 -4.24 7.62 -22.93
N HIS A 273 -3.79 6.38 -22.80
CA HIS A 273 -4.40 5.43 -21.90
C HIS A 273 -3.37 4.42 -21.38
N ASN A 274 -3.67 3.79 -20.25
CA ASN A 274 -2.96 2.63 -19.77
C ASN A 274 -3.91 1.44 -19.78
N LEU A 275 -3.47 0.33 -20.34
CA LEU A 275 -4.17 -0.96 -20.31
C LEU A 275 -3.26 -1.98 -19.63
N MET A 276 -3.72 -2.62 -18.57
CA MET A 276 -3.08 -3.77 -17.96
C MET A 276 -4.05 -4.93 -17.91
N GLN A 277 -3.60 -6.11 -18.30
CA GLN A 277 -4.33 -7.35 -18.22
C GLN A 277 -3.45 -8.43 -17.63
N ASN A 278 -3.98 -9.18 -16.68
CA ASN A 278 -3.28 -10.26 -16.00
C ASN A 278 -4.16 -11.51 -15.99
N LEU A 279 -3.60 -12.62 -16.45
CA LEU A 279 -4.22 -13.94 -16.40
C LEU A 279 -3.33 -14.85 -15.54
N ARG A 280 -3.90 -15.41 -14.49
CA ARG A 280 -3.20 -16.30 -13.57
C ARG A 280 -3.95 -17.61 -13.41
N MET A 281 -3.21 -18.71 -13.45
CA MET A 281 -3.70 -20.05 -13.17
C MET A 281 -2.80 -20.71 -12.10
N ASP A 282 -3.41 -21.23 -11.05
CA ASP A 282 -2.73 -21.95 -9.97
C ASP A 282 -3.37 -23.32 -9.80
N TYR A 283 -2.56 -24.37 -9.58
CA TYR A 283 -3.00 -25.69 -9.25
C TYR A 283 -2.33 -26.18 -7.97
N ALA A 284 -3.13 -26.64 -7.01
CA ALA A 284 -2.68 -27.23 -5.77
C ALA A 284 -3.13 -28.70 -5.70
N THR A 285 -2.22 -29.57 -5.29
CA THR A 285 -2.43 -31.03 -5.17
C THR A 285 -2.56 -31.48 -3.71
N PRO A 286 -3.14 -32.67 -3.43
CA PRO A 286 -3.24 -33.22 -2.08
C PRO A 286 -1.88 -33.46 -1.41
N PHE A 287 -0.84 -33.76 -2.17
CA PHE A 287 0.52 -33.94 -1.67
C PHE A 287 1.30 -32.62 -1.53
N GLN A 288 0.58 -31.48 -1.47
CA GLN A 288 1.10 -30.14 -1.19
C GLN A 288 2.05 -29.55 -2.28
N LEU A 289 2.04 -30.12 -3.48
CA LEU A 289 2.64 -29.46 -4.64
C LEU A 289 1.71 -28.33 -5.11
N LYS A 290 2.27 -27.14 -5.28
CA LYS A 290 1.60 -25.99 -5.89
C LYS A 290 2.41 -25.54 -7.10
N ALA A 291 1.75 -25.39 -8.24
CA ALA A 291 2.36 -24.86 -9.45
C ALA A 291 1.42 -23.84 -10.09
N GLY A 292 1.98 -22.93 -10.86
CA GLY A 292 1.14 -21.94 -11.55
C GLY A 292 1.89 -21.17 -12.61
N VAL A 293 1.10 -20.47 -13.40
CA VAL A 293 1.53 -19.55 -14.43
C VAL A 293 0.77 -18.23 -14.29
N ASP A 294 1.49 -17.14 -14.51
CA ASP A 294 0.97 -15.78 -14.47
C ASP A 294 1.48 -15.04 -15.70
N TYR A 295 0.55 -14.49 -16.48
CA TYR A 295 0.85 -13.67 -17.64
C TYR A 295 0.30 -12.27 -17.45
N THR A 296 1.15 -11.27 -17.65
CA THR A 296 0.75 -9.86 -17.61
C THR A 296 1.08 -9.19 -18.93
N TYR A 297 0.09 -8.54 -19.50
CA TYR A 297 0.20 -7.61 -20.62
C TYR A 297 -0.04 -6.19 -20.11
N TYR A 298 0.85 -5.27 -20.53
CA TYR A 298 0.71 -3.85 -20.26
C TYR A 298 0.97 -3.06 -21.53
N GLU A 299 0.16 -2.01 -21.76
CA GLU A 299 0.33 -1.07 -22.86
C GLU A 299 -0.06 0.34 -22.41
N ALA A 300 0.74 1.34 -22.82
CA ALA A 300 0.55 2.73 -22.43
C ALA A 300 0.93 3.71 -23.55
N PRO A 301 0.13 3.78 -24.64
CA PRO A 301 0.34 4.81 -25.66
C PRO A 301 -0.01 6.19 -25.09
N MET A 302 0.83 7.18 -25.38
CA MET A 302 0.64 8.56 -24.94
C MET A 302 1.13 9.53 -26.01
N LYS A 303 0.35 10.59 -26.22
CA LYS A 303 0.72 11.75 -27.01
C LYS A 303 0.89 12.95 -26.07
N GLN A 304 1.98 13.70 -26.22
CA GLN A 304 2.18 14.99 -25.57
C GLN A 304 2.36 16.05 -26.64
N GLU A 305 1.61 17.14 -26.53
CA GLU A 305 1.80 18.39 -27.27
C GLU A 305 2.32 19.44 -26.30
N LEU A 306 3.40 20.12 -26.62
CA LEU A 306 3.97 21.22 -25.84
C LEU A 306 4.23 22.42 -26.74
N ALA A 307 3.75 23.59 -26.31
CA ALA A 307 4.14 24.88 -26.80
C ALA A 307 4.68 25.69 -25.63
N SER A 308 5.94 26.11 -25.69
CA SER A 308 6.63 26.75 -24.58
C SER A 308 7.51 27.91 -25.02
N LEU A 309 7.55 28.91 -24.18
CA LEU A 309 8.49 30.04 -24.24
C LEU A 309 9.36 30.04 -23.00
N LEU A 310 10.61 29.60 -23.14
CA LEU A 310 11.63 29.60 -22.11
C LEU A 310 12.52 30.87 -22.24
N PRO A 311 13.28 31.25 -21.19
CA PRO A 311 14.33 32.27 -21.32
C PRO A 311 15.36 31.98 -22.41
N THR A 312 15.60 30.69 -22.70
CA THR A 312 16.53 30.20 -23.72
C THR A 312 15.96 30.20 -25.14
N GLY A 313 14.65 30.41 -25.30
CA GLY A 313 13.97 30.41 -26.60
C GLY A 313 12.66 29.63 -26.61
N ARG A 314 12.10 29.44 -27.81
CA ARG A 314 10.83 28.73 -27.99
C ARG A 314 11.07 27.28 -28.20
N LEU A 315 10.24 26.44 -27.54
CA LEU A 315 10.23 24.97 -27.66
C LEU A 315 8.80 24.52 -28.00
N ASP A 316 8.61 24.07 -29.24
CA ASP A 316 7.32 23.49 -29.67
C ASP A 316 7.58 22.09 -30.22
N TYR A 317 6.88 21.09 -29.66
CA TYR A 317 6.99 19.72 -30.14
C TYR A 317 5.73 18.90 -29.85
N THR A 318 5.60 17.81 -30.58
CA THR A 318 4.66 16.73 -30.29
C THR A 318 5.47 15.44 -30.10
N THR A 319 5.21 14.73 -29.02
CA THR A 319 5.76 13.39 -28.84
C THR A 319 4.67 12.33 -28.92
N HIS A 320 5.00 11.21 -29.52
CA HIS A 320 4.23 9.97 -29.47
C HIS A 320 5.10 8.92 -28.83
N ASN A 321 4.66 8.37 -27.72
CA ASN A 321 5.34 7.27 -27.04
C ASN A 321 4.40 6.12 -26.78
N ASN A 322 4.94 4.93 -26.70
CA ASN A 322 4.22 3.74 -26.24
C ASN A 322 5.19 2.83 -25.50
N GLN A 323 4.70 2.25 -24.42
CA GLN A 323 5.35 1.18 -23.69
C GLN A 323 4.49 -0.07 -23.76
N ARG A 324 5.07 -1.17 -24.22
CA ARG A 324 4.39 -2.47 -24.30
C ARG A 324 5.20 -3.54 -23.59
N ILE A 325 4.62 -4.12 -22.54
CA ILE A 325 5.30 -5.11 -21.69
C ILE A 325 4.53 -6.42 -21.74
N ASN A 326 5.27 -7.51 -21.98
CA ASN A 326 4.80 -8.89 -21.85
C ASN A 326 5.63 -9.57 -20.77
N ARG A 327 4.99 -10.05 -19.70
CA ARG A 327 5.64 -10.70 -18.58
C ARG A 327 5.01 -12.05 -18.29
N TRP A 328 5.85 -13.07 -18.22
CA TRP A 328 5.49 -14.42 -17.83
C TRP A 328 6.17 -14.78 -16.52
N LYS A 329 5.44 -15.38 -15.59
CA LYS A 329 5.99 -15.99 -14.40
C LYS A 329 5.50 -17.41 -14.27
N PHE A 330 6.42 -18.34 -14.12
CA PHE A 330 6.19 -19.75 -13.83
C PHE A 330 6.70 -20.06 -12.44
N PHE A 331 6.01 -20.90 -11.70
CA PHE A 331 6.50 -21.35 -10.41
C PHE A 331 6.05 -22.78 -10.08
N ALA A 332 6.85 -23.45 -9.29
CA ALA A 332 6.51 -24.73 -8.65
C ALA A 332 7.11 -24.75 -7.25
N GLN A 333 6.35 -25.23 -6.30
CA GLN A 333 6.77 -25.35 -4.90
C GLN A 333 6.17 -26.58 -4.25
N GLN A 334 6.94 -27.18 -3.33
CA GLN A 334 6.56 -28.35 -2.57
C GLN A 334 6.75 -28.09 -1.09
N GLU A 335 5.82 -28.58 -0.28
CA GLU A 335 5.92 -28.59 1.17
C GLU A 335 5.78 -30.02 1.71
N HIS A 336 6.56 -30.37 2.72
CA HIS A 336 6.53 -31.66 3.40
C HIS A 336 6.39 -31.44 4.88
N THR A 337 5.32 -31.96 5.46
CA THR A 337 5.17 -32.04 6.92
C THR A 337 5.88 -33.27 7.44
N LEU A 338 6.87 -33.07 8.30
CA LEU A 338 7.70 -34.12 8.88
C LEU A 338 7.30 -34.39 10.33
N LYS A 339 7.75 -35.55 10.87
CA LYS A 339 7.51 -35.89 12.29
C LYS A 339 8.17 -34.87 13.24
N GLY A 340 7.61 -34.73 14.43
CA GLY A 340 8.18 -33.89 15.49
C GLY A 340 8.02 -32.41 15.27
N GLY A 341 7.04 -31.94 14.48
CA GLY A 341 6.74 -30.51 14.25
C GLY A 341 7.73 -29.81 13.31
N TRP A 342 8.39 -30.56 12.43
CA TRP A 342 9.18 -30.03 11.33
C TRP A 342 8.36 -29.93 10.05
N SER A 343 8.62 -28.92 9.24
CA SER A 343 8.17 -28.84 7.85
C SER A 343 9.33 -28.36 6.98
N LEU A 344 9.47 -28.97 5.81
CA LEU A 344 10.42 -28.61 4.78
C LEU A 344 9.67 -28.05 3.60
N ASN A 345 10.11 -26.91 3.05
CA ASN A 345 9.56 -26.33 1.84
C ASN A 345 10.68 -25.92 0.87
N TYR A 346 10.43 -26.07 -0.41
CA TYR A 346 11.36 -25.66 -1.46
C TYR A 346 10.60 -25.36 -2.74
N GLY A 347 11.23 -24.60 -3.62
CA GLY A 347 10.60 -24.25 -4.88
C GLY A 347 11.50 -23.45 -5.80
N ILE A 348 10.96 -23.22 -6.99
CA ILE A 348 11.57 -22.47 -8.05
C ILE A 348 10.55 -21.52 -8.68
N SER A 349 10.99 -20.35 -9.09
CA SER A 349 10.22 -19.49 -9.99
C SER A 349 11.11 -18.90 -11.08
N LEU A 350 10.53 -18.73 -12.25
CA LEU A 350 11.13 -18.08 -13.42
C LEU A 350 10.20 -16.98 -13.87
N THR A 351 10.70 -15.75 -13.91
CA THR A 351 9.99 -14.61 -14.51
C THR A 351 10.78 -14.14 -15.72
N THR A 352 10.12 -13.97 -16.85
CA THR A 352 10.70 -13.37 -18.05
C THR A 352 9.83 -12.20 -18.49
N THR A 353 10.47 -11.09 -18.78
CA THR A 353 9.82 -9.85 -19.23
C THR A 353 10.43 -9.40 -20.53
N ASN A 354 9.59 -8.98 -21.43
CA ASN A 354 9.98 -8.32 -22.67
C ASN A 354 9.23 -6.98 -22.73
N ASP A 355 9.97 -5.88 -22.60
CA ASP A 355 9.48 -4.52 -22.74
C ASP A 355 9.91 -3.96 -24.10
N HIS A 356 8.95 -3.47 -24.85
CA HIS A 356 9.17 -2.78 -26.11
C HIS A 356 8.60 -1.37 -26.01
N SER A 357 9.48 -0.40 -25.86
CA SER A 357 9.12 1.01 -25.75
C SER A 357 9.72 1.80 -26.90
N TRP A 358 8.99 2.79 -27.37
CA TRP A 358 9.44 3.69 -28.42
C TRP A 358 8.91 5.11 -28.19
N GLN A 359 9.63 6.10 -28.72
CA GLN A 359 9.26 7.51 -28.66
C GLN A 359 9.63 8.20 -29.96
N ASP A 360 8.66 8.90 -30.57
CA ASP A 360 8.79 9.71 -31.75
C ASP A 360 8.57 11.18 -31.44
N TYR A 361 9.24 12.08 -32.16
CA TYR A 361 9.10 13.51 -32.03
C TYR A 361 8.74 14.15 -33.38
N GLU A 362 7.79 15.08 -33.33
CA GLU A 362 7.46 16.00 -34.43
C GLU A 362 7.68 17.43 -33.96
N GLY A 363 8.32 18.29 -34.77
CA GLY A 363 8.63 19.69 -34.44
C GLY A 363 10.07 19.91 -34.02
N SER A 364 10.31 20.75 -33.02
CA SER A 364 11.64 21.03 -32.49
C SER A 364 12.23 19.75 -31.87
N THR A 365 13.22 19.19 -32.55
CA THR A 365 13.88 17.96 -32.05
C THR A 365 14.89 18.31 -30.98
N PRO A 366 14.84 17.66 -29.81
CA PRO A 366 15.94 17.72 -28.85
C PRO A 366 17.26 17.24 -29.50
N SER A 367 18.37 17.75 -28.98
CA SER A 367 19.71 17.44 -29.50
C SER A 367 20.14 15.96 -29.42
N TRP A 368 19.40 15.12 -28.71
CA TRP A 368 19.66 13.69 -28.53
C TRP A 368 18.89 12.75 -29.48
N GLY A 369 18.06 13.27 -30.38
CA GLY A 369 17.50 12.48 -31.46
C GLY A 369 16.30 11.58 -31.06
N ARG A 370 15.89 10.76 -32.02
CA ARG A 370 14.78 9.81 -31.92
C ARG A 370 15.18 8.60 -31.11
N LEU A 371 14.34 8.16 -30.20
CA LEU A 371 14.47 6.90 -29.51
C LEU A 371 13.88 5.79 -30.41
N GLU A 372 14.74 5.08 -31.11
CA GLU A 372 14.33 3.79 -31.68
C GLU A 372 14.15 2.81 -30.55
N GLY A 373 12.95 2.20 -30.46
CA GLY A 373 12.58 1.33 -29.37
C GLY A 373 13.59 0.22 -29.15
N THR A 374 14.37 0.33 -28.10
CA THR A 374 15.28 -0.75 -27.70
C THR A 374 14.48 -1.73 -26.87
N PRO A 375 14.33 -2.99 -27.26
CA PRO A 375 13.67 -3.98 -26.43
C PRO A 375 14.50 -4.18 -25.17
N HIS A 376 13.87 -3.98 -24.01
CA HIS A 376 14.48 -4.34 -22.73
C HIS A 376 13.96 -5.70 -22.30
N ARG A 377 14.90 -6.65 -22.10
CA ARG A 377 14.60 -8.01 -21.65
C ARG A 377 15.18 -8.25 -20.28
N GLU A 378 14.38 -8.82 -19.41
CA GLU A 378 14.85 -9.28 -18.10
C GLU A 378 14.41 -10.70 -17.81
N THR A 379 15.23 -11.42 -17.07
CA THR A 379 14.93 -12.75 -16.55
C THR A 379 15.32 -12.81 -15.08
N ILE A 380 14.35 -13.23 -14.25
CA ILE A 380 14.53 -13.44 -12.81
C ILE A 380 14.34 -14.92 -12.53
N THR A 381 15.38 -15.60 -12.12
CA THR A 381 15.33 -16.99 -11.66
C THR A 381 15.51 -17.01 -10.15
N ASN A 382 14.58 -17.59 -9.43
CA ASN A 382 14.63 -17.70 -7.97
C ASN A 382 14.46 -19.17 -7.56
N VAL A 383 15.39 -19.67 -6.76
CA VAL A 383 15.35 -20.99 -6.14
C VAL A 383 15.43 -20.80 -4.63
N TYR A 384 14.62 -21.53 -3.88
CA TYR A 384 14.64 -21.43 -2.44
C TYR A 384 14.45 -22.78 -1.75
N ALA A 385 14.95 -22.85 -0.53
CA ALA A 385 14.67 -23.90 0.42
C ALA A 385 14.46 -23.28 1.81
N GLY A 386 13.58 -23.89 2.59
CA GLY A 386 13.29 -23.43 3.93
C GLY A 386 12.72 -24.55 4.80
N PHE A 387 12.82 -24.35 6.09
CA PHE A 387 12.19 -25.23 7.05
C PHE A 387 11.54 -24.46 8.19
N THR A 388 10.48 -25.04 8.73
CA THR A 388 9.85 -24.56 9.94
C THR A 388 9.96 -25.60 11.05
N LYS A 389 10.05 -25.14 12.27
CA LYS A 389 10.06 -25.99 13.47
C LYS A 389 9.18 -25.36 14.53
N SER A 390 8.27 -26.17 15.08
CA SER A 390 7.47 -25.78 16.25
C SER A 390 7.84 -26.66 17.45
N TRP A 391 8.15 -26.02 18.58
CA TRP A 391 8.35 -26.66 19.88
C TRP A 391 7.09 -26.43 20.71
N GLY A 392 6.14 -27.37 20.57
CA GLY A 392 4.80 -27.23 21.13
C GLY A 392 4.06 -26.03 20.57
N ARG A 393 3.31 -25.32 21.44
CA ARG A 393 2.58 -24.08 21.06
C ARG A 393 3.33 -22.80 21.41
N ARG A 394 4.51 -22.90 22.04
CA ARG A 394 5.18 -21.75 22.65
C ARG A 394 6.27 -21.14 21.78
N VAL A 395 6.98 -21.95 21.03
CA VAL A 395 8.11 -21.47 20.20
C VAL A 395 7.95 -22.00 18.78
N SER A 396 8.13 -21.13 17.81
CA SER A 396 8.22 -21.50 16.40
C SER A 396 9.39 -20.78 15.73
N LEU A 397 10.05 -21.48 14.84
CA LEU A 397 11.12 -21.01 13.99
C LEU A 397 10.74 -21.24 12.53
N ASP A 398 10.85 -20.20 11.70
CA ASP A 398 10.81 -20.29 10.25
C ASP A 398 12.14 -19.75 9.72
N LEU A 399 12.83 -20.56 8.93
CA LEU A 399 14.10 -20.19 8.30
C LEU A 399 14.02 -20.58 6.83
N SER A 400 14.40 -19.66 5.95
CA SER A 400 14.53 -19.94 4.53
C SER A 400 15.67 -19.13 3.91
N LEU A 401 16.23 -19.71 2.84
CA LEU A 401 17.22 -19.05 2.01
C LEU A 401 16.75 -19.15 0.56
N ALA A 402 16.69 -18.01 -0.11
CA ALA A 402 16.50 -17.93 -1.54
C ALA A 402 17.77 -17.48 -2.21
N ALA A 403 18.07 -18.05 -3.38
CA ALA A 403 19.09 -17.59 -4.31
C ALA A 403 18.41 -17.09 -5.56
N GLU A 404 18.67 -15.85 -5.94
CA GLU A 404 18.06 -15.22 -7.09
C GLU A 404 19.11 -14.76 -8.07
N ARG A 405 18.90 -15.10 -9.34
CA ARG A 405 19.59 -14.52 -10.48
C ARG A 405 18.69 -13.48 -11.12
N TYR A 406 19.15 -12.25 -11.14
CA TYR A 406 18.61 -11.20 -11.99
C TYR A 406 19.52 -11.05 -13.21
N HIS A 407 18.95 -10.99 -14.38
CA HIS A 407 19.67 -10.83 -15.65
C HIS A 407 18.88 -9.88 -16.56
N SER A 408 19.53 -8.82 -17.01
CA SER A 408 19.09 -7.88 -18.06
C SER A 408 20.22 -7.65 -19.05
N GLU A 409 20.04 -6.83 -20.06
CA GLU A 409 21.10 -6.47 -21.02
C GLU A 409 22.28 -5.77 -20.32
N ALA A 410 22.02 -4.92 -19.32
CA ALA A 410 23.05 -4.11 -18.65
C ALA A 410 23.64 -4.80 -17.42
N PHE A 411 22.95 -5.79 -16.82
CA PHE A 411 23.32 -6.27 -15.51
C PHE A 411 22.99 -7.76 -15.31
N SER A 412 23.90 -8.51 -14.67
CA SER A 412 23.65 -9.90 -14.29
C SER A 412 24.29 -10.23 -12.95
N GLU A 413 23.48 -10.65 -11.97
CA GLU A 413 23.95 -10.97 -10.62
C GLU A 413 23.17 -12.10 -9.98
N TRP A 414 23.87 -12.96 -9.22
CA TRP A 414 23.29 -13.85 -8.23
C TRP A 414 23.36 -13.21 -6.84
N ALA A 415 22.27 -13.21 -6.11
CA ALA A 415 22.24 -12.71 -4.74
C ALA A 415 21.50 -13.67 -3.80
N PRO A 416 21.98 -13.88 -2.56
CA PRO A 416 21.30 -14.64 -1.53
C PRO A 416 20.31 -13.74 -0.77
N PHE A 417 19.16 -14.32 -0.41
CA PHE A 417 18.13 -13.67 0.36
C PHE A 417 17.72 -14.55 1.55
N PRO A 418 18.39 -14.39 2.70
CA PRO A 418 18.03 -15.08 3.92
C PRO A 418 16.75 -14.49 4.52
N ASN A 419 15.97 -15.35 5.15
CA ASN A 419 14.77 -15.00 5.89
C ASN A 419 14.72 -15.84 7.18
N LEU A 420 14.44 -15.20 8.31
CA LEU A 420 14.27 -15.86 9.59
C LEU A 420 13.14 -15.21 10.37
N THR A 421 12.30 -16.03 10.98
CA THR A 421 11.33 -15.58 11.98
C THR A 421 11.38 -16.55 13.18
N LEU A 422 11.74 -16.01 14.33
CA LEU A 422 11.65 -16.70 15.62
C LEU A 422 10.52 -16.07 16.43
N GLN A 423 9.55 -16.87 16.80
CA GLN A 423 8.41 -16.44 17.61
C GLN A 423 8.39 -17.19 18.92
N TRP A 424 8.17 -16.49 20.01
CA TRP A 424 8.05 -17.03 21.35
C TRP A 424 6.82 -16.47 22.07
N LEU A 425 6.01 -17.37 22.62
CA LEU A 425 4.82 -17.09 23.42
C LEU A 425 5.12 -17.44 24.90
N PRO A 426 5.75 -16.53 25.68
CA PRO A 426 6.17 -16.82 27.05
C PRO A 426 4.97 -17.11 27.97
N ARG A 427 3.86 -16.43 27.77
CA ARG A 427 2.61 -16.59 28.48
C ARG A 427 1.43 -16.13 27.63
N SER A 428 0.19 -16.45 28.05
CA SER A 428 -1.01 -15.97 27.37
C SER A 428 -1.01 -14.46 27.19
N GLY A 429 -1.38 -13.97 26.02
CA GLY A 429 -1.42 -12.54 25.68
C GLY A 429 -0.07 -11.91 25.37
N HIS A 430 1.04 -12.65 25.40
CA HIS A 430 2.36 -12.11 25.04
C HIS A 430 2.93 -12.85 23.84
N VAL A 431 3.34 -12.10 22.83
CA VAL A 431 4.09 -12.60 21.67
C VAL A 431 5.37 -11.78 21.52
N LEU A 432 6.51 -12.47 21.52
CA LEU A 432 7.80 -11.92 21.15
C LEU A 432 8.18 -12.52 19.81
N GLN A 433 8.58 -11.67 18.87
CA GLN A 433 9.03 -12.11 17.54
C GLN A 433 10.31 -11.37 17.17
N LEU A 434 11.29 -12.12 16.69
CA LEU A 434 12.49 -11.60 16.05
C LEU A 434 12.47 -12.06 14.60
N SER A 435 12.64 -11.12 13.67
CA SER A 435 12.61 -11.40 12.24
C SER A 435 13.80 -10.78 11.54
N LEU A 436 14.45 -11.55 10.68
CA LEU A 436 15.38 -11.06 9.66
C LEU A 436 14.68 -11.23 8.31
N SER A 437 14.54 -10.14 7.58
CA SER A 437 14.02 -10.16 6.20
C SER A 437 15.04 -9.58 5.24
N SER A 438 15.04 -10.09 4.04
CA SER A 438 15.80 -9.53 2.92
C SER A 438 14.92 -9.40 1.70
N ASP A 439 15.17 -8.38 0.87
CA ASP A 439 14.36 -8.09 -0.31
C ASP A 439 15.22 -7.49 -1.42
N ARG A 440 14.70 -7.56 -2.65
CA ARG A 440 15.23 -6.87 -3.82
C ARG A 440 14.13 -6.04 -4.46
N SER A 441 14.36 -4.74 -4.60
CA SER A 441 13.47 -3.84 -5.33
C SER A 441 14.02 -3.62 -6.74
N TYR A 442 13.14 -3.64 -7.72
CA TYR A 442 13.49 -3.46 -9.13
C TYR A 442 13.05 -2.08 -9.59
N PRO A 443 13.87 -1.39 -10.43
CA PRO A 443 13.44 -0.15 -11.07
C PRO A 443 12.19 -0.36 -11.93
N GLU A 444 11.40 0.68 -12.07
CA GLU A 444 10.27 0.67 -13.01
C GLU A 444 10.79 0.64 -14.46
N TYR A 445 10.12 -0.09 -15.35
CA TYR A 445 10.61 -0.29 -16.73
C TYR A 445 10.86 1.02 -17.49
N TRP A 446 10.03 2.04 -17.27
CA TRP A 446 10.25 3.35 -17.90
C TRP A 446 11.51 4.06 -17.37
N ALA A 447 11.91 3.82 -16.12
CA ALA A 447 13.06 4.45 -15.49
C ALA A 447 14.41 3.97 -16.07
N VAL A 448 14.45 2.77 -16.63
CA VAL A 448 15.66 2.18 -17.24
C VAL A 448 15.76 2.41 -18.75
N GLN A 449 14.79 3.12 -19.36
CA GLN A 449 14.80 3.40 -20.78
C GLN A 449 15.54 4.69 -21.11
N GLN A 450 16.14 4.78 -22.29
CA GLN A 450 16.79 6.00 -22.79
C GLN A 450 15.74 6.98 -23.35
N ALA A 451 14.68 7.28 -22.58
CA ALA A 451 13.67 8.23 -22.99
C ALA A 451 13.84 9.54 -22.23
N THR A 452 13.51 10.66 -22.88
CA THR A 452 13.40 11.96 -22.22
C THR A 452 12.01 12.50 -22.41
N ASN A 453 11.39 12.90 -21.31
CA ASN A 453 10.13 13.61 -21.30
C ASN A 453 10.34 15.00 -20.70
N TYR A 454 9.57 15.98 -21.17
CA TYR A 454 9.66 17.33 -20.64
C TYR A 454 8.59 17.59 -19.59
N SER A 455 9.00 18.24 -18.51
CA SER A 455 8.15 18.77 -17.45
C SER A 455 8.41 20.27 -17.29
N MET A 456 7.63 20.95 -16.44
CA MET A 456 7.82 22.39 -16.16
C MET A 456 7.98 23.25 -17.43
N GLY A 457 7.22 22.90 -18.49
CA GLY A 457 7.27 23.62 -19.77
C GLY A 457 8.60 23.50 -20.52
N GLY A 458 9.39 22.45 -20.26
CA GLY A 458 10.69 22.23 -20.90
C GLY A 458 11.89 22.69 -20.06
N TYR A 459 11.68 23.40 -18.94
CA TYR A 459 12.74 23.62 -17.96
C TYR A 459 13.12 22.33 -17.23
N GLY A 460 12.17 21.44 -16.97
CA GLY A 460 12.41 20.12 -16.42
C GLY A 460 12.56 19.04 -17.50
N GLU A 461 13.59 18.21 -17.40
CA GLU A 461 13.85 17.05 -18.25
C GLU A 461 13.82 15.77 -17.40
N ILE A 462 12.87 14.86 -17.68
CA ILE A 462 12.79 13.54 -17.04
C ILE A 462 13.55 12.56 -17.91
N VAL A 463 14.72 12.12 -17.44
CA VAL A 463 15.66 11.29 -18.19
C VAL A 463 15.70 9.88 -17.59
N GLY A 464 15.55 8.85 -18.40
CA GLY A 464 15.73 7.49 -17.98
C GLY A 464 17.20 7.12 -17.73
N ASN A 465 17.44 6.08 -16.94
CA ASN A 465 18.78 5.61 -16.59
C ASN A 465 18.95 4.10 -16.87
N PRO A 466 19.51 3.69 -18.01
CA PRO A 466 19.73 2.29 -18.33
C PRO A 466 20.67 1.55 -17.38
N ASP A 467 21.56 2.28 -16.68
CA ASP A 467 22.54 1.72 -15.74
C ASP A 467 21.98 1.52 -14.33
N LEU A 468 20.70 1.83 -14.14
CA LEU A 468 20.03 1.72 -12.85
C LEU A 468 19.99 0.28 -12.36
N ARG A 469 20.51 0.03 -11.15
CA ARG A 469 20.61 -1.31 -10.56
C ARG A 469 19.46 -1.57 -9.59
N PRO A 470 18.99 -2.83 -9.48
CA PRO A 470 18.10 -3.21 -8.41
C PRO A 470 18.73 -3.04 -7.03
N SER A 471 17.99 -2.47 -6.08
CA SER A 471 18.46 -2.32 -4.70
C SER A 471 18.27 -3.61 -3.90
N LYS A 472 19.13 -3.82 -2.90
CA LYS A 472 19.08 -4.95 -1.95
C LYS A 472 18.87 -4.42 -0.53
N SER A 473 17.86 -4.91 0.17
CA SER A 473 17.58 -4.51 1.54
C SER A 473 17.66 -5.68 2.51
N TYR A 474 18.19 -5.40 3.69
CA TYR A 474 18.26 -6.31 4.82
C TYR A 474 17.69 -5.61 6.05
N GLN A 475 16.74 -6.27 6.71
CA GLN A 475 16.10 -5.70 7.89
C GLN A 475 16.07 -6.71 9.04
N LEU A 476 16.52 -6.26 10.20
CA LEU A 476 16.32 -6.93 11.48
C LEU A 476 15.18 -6.22 12.23
N GLN A 477 14.22 -6.98 12.73
CA GLN A 477 13.04 -6.43 13.39
C GLN A 477 12.65 -7.25 14.60
N GLY A 478 12.37 -6.57 15.72
CA GLY A 478 11.82 -7.14 16.93
C GLY A 478 10.40 -6.63 17.14
N LEU A 479 9.47 -7.53 17.46
CA LEU A 479 8.08 -7.21 17.81
C LEU A 479 7.75 -7.76 19.17
N TRP A 480 7.09 -6.95 19.99
CA TRP A 480 6.43 -7.36 21.22
C TRP A 480 4.95 -7.00 21.17
N LEU A 481 4.10 -8.01 21.11
CA LEU A 481 2.66 -7.88 21.25
C LEU A 481 2.30 -8.21 22.71
N LEU A 482 1.74 -7.24 23.42
CA LEU A 482 1.39 -7.30 24.83
C LEU A 482 -0.14 -7.37 24.99
N HIS A 483 -0.62 -8.35 25.75
CA HIS A 483 -2.05 -8.63 26.00
C HIS A 483 -2.88 -8.83 24.71
N ASN A 484 -2.26 -9.32 23.62
CA ASN A 484 -2.86 -9.38 22.27
C ASN A 484 -3.46 -8.04 21.80
N LYS A 485 -2.93 -6.93 22.28
CA LYS A 485 -3.53 -5.59 22.12
C LYS A 485 -2.49 -4.52 21.80
N TYR A 486 -1.45 -4.38 22.63
CA TYR A 486 -0.44 -3.33 22.50
C TYR A 486 0.74 -3.87 21.68
N GLN A 487 1.15 -3.12 20.67
CA GLN A 487 2.22 -3.55 19.78
C GLN A 487 3.39 -2.58 19.86
N PHE A 488 4.58 -3.13 20.08
CA PHE A 488 5.84 -2.41 20.06
C PHE A 488 6.77 -3.06 19.04
N VAL A 489 7.36 -2.26 18.18
CA VAL A 489 8.28 -2.74 17.13
C VAL A 489 9.54 -1.91 17.15
N ALA A 490 10.69 -2.57 17.06
CA ALA A 490 11.99 -1.95 16.82
C ALA A 490 12.59 -2.55 15.57
N TRP A 491 13.25 -1.72 14.73
CA TRP A 491 13.88 -2.23 13.52
C TRP A 491 15.17 -1.49 13.19
N TYR A 492 16.03 -2.17 12.45
CA TYR A 492 17.14 -1.60 11.72
C TYR A 492 17.13 -2.13 10.29
N GLU A 493 17.31 -1.25 9.33
CA GLU A 493 17.36 -1.56 7.91
C GLU A 493 18.59 -0.98 7.26
N HIS A 494 19.13 -1.73 6.31
CA HIS A 494 20.18 -1.33 5.40
C HIS A 494 19.78 -1.67 3.96
N VAL A 495 19.84 -0.67 3.07
CA VAL A 495 19.54 -0.81 1.65
C VAL A 495 20.76 -0.41 0.86
N ASP A 496 21.34 -1.36 0.12
CA ASP A 496 22.40 -1.13 -0.85
C ASP A 496 21.83 -0.74 -2.20
N ASP A 497 22.55 0.05 -3.00
CA ASP A 497 22.12 0.53 -4.32
C ASP A 497 20.72 1.17 -4.26
N TYR A 498 20.43 1.93 -3.20
CA TYR A 498 19.13 2.56 -3.01
C TYR A 498 18.80 3.51 -4.15
N PHE A 499 17.84 3.18 -5.00
CA PHE A 499 17.48 4.03 -6.12
C PHE A 499 16.30 4.92 -5.81
N VAL A 500 16.44 6.17 -6.22
CA VAL A 500 15.44 7.22 -6.03
C VAL A 500 15.45 8.19 -7.21
N GLN A 501 14.28 8.72 -7.58
CA GLN A 501 14.22 9.83 -8.52
C GLN A 501 14.63 11.11 -7.80
N THR A 502 15.58 11.82 -8.36
CA THR A 502 16.13 13.05 -7.79
C THR A 502 16.25 14.13 -8.88
N ASN A 503 16.36 15.36 -8.44
CA ASN A 503 16.48 16.52 -9.31
C ASN A 503 17.90 17.07 -9.21
N TYR A 504 18.42 17.58 -10.34
CA TYR A 504 19.70 18.25 -10.40
C TYR A 504 19.63 19.43 -11.38
N GLN A 505 19.94 20.64 -10.92
CA GLN A 505 20.07 21.82 -11.77
C GLN A 505 21.40 21.75 -12.53
N ARG A 506 21.32 21.57 -13.85
CA ARG A 506 22.49 21.38 -14.70
C ARG A 506 23.30 22.68 -14.79
N PRO A 507 24.59 22.69 -14.39
CA PRO A 507 25.38 23.93 -14.43
C PRO A 507 25.80 24.35 -15.85
N ASP A 508 25.74 23.44 -16.83
CA ASP A 508 26.12 23.68 -18.24
C ASP A 508 24.98 24.26 -19.08
N ARG A 509 23.72 24.12 -18.61
CA ARG A 509 22.53 24.60 -19.33
C ARG A 509 21.37 24.84 -18.38
N LEU A 510 20.44 25.71 -18.78
CA LEU A 510 19.29 26.09 -17.96
C LEU A 510 18.20 25.02 -17.99
N VAL A 511 18.50 23.87 -17.35
CA VAL A 511 17.65 22.69 -17.28
C VAL A 511 17.74 22.06 -15.89
N MET A 512 16.60 21.66 -15.36
CA MET A 512 16.50 20.79 -14.19
C MET A 512 16.31 19.35 -14.66
N GLU A 513 17.31 18.53 -14.47
CA GLU A 513 17.27 17.11 -14.80
C GLU A 513 16.60 16.31 -13.69
N TYR A 514 15.57 15.51 -14.02
CA TYR A 514 14.94 14.53 -13.15
C TYR A 514 15.41 13.14 -13.58
N ARG A 515 16.18 12.47 -12.73
CA ARG A 515 16.76 11.17 -13.08
C ARG A 515 16.70 10.21 -11.90
N TRP A 516 16.47 8.94 -12.19
CA TRP A 516 16.65 7.88 -11.21
C TRP A 516 18.14 7.56 -11.06
N LEU A 517 18.64 7.59 -9.83
CA LEU A 517 20.03 7.28 -9.50
C LEU A 517 20.08 6.25 -8.38
N ASN A 518 21.13 5.43 -8.34
CA ASN A 518 21.45 4.61 -7.19
C ASN A 518 22.32 5.43 -6.23
N PHE A 519 21.88 5.58 -4.99
CA PHE A 519 22.70 6.08 -3.89
C PHE A 519 23.53 4.93 -3.29
N ASP A 520 24.68 5.21 -2.68
CA ASP A 520 25.52 4.21 -2.01
C ASP A 520 24.69 3.36 -1.06
N TYR A 521 23.91 4.02 -0.19
CA TYR A 521 23.00 3.35 0.73
C TYR A 521 21.92 4.26 1.30
N HIS A 522 20.87 3.60 1.77
CA HIS A 522 19.87 4.14 2.68
C HIS A 522 19.84 3.26 3.95
N ARG A 523 19.91 3.87 5.13
CA ARG A 523 19.82 3.20 6.43
C ARG A 523 18.72 3.80 7.27
N GLN A 524 17.99 2.96 7.98
CA GLN A 524 17.00 3.38 8.94
C GLN A 524 17.10 2.57 10.23
N ALA A 525 16.86 3.24 11.37
CA ALA A 525 16.56 2.59 12.64
C ALA A 525 15.30 3.24 13.22
N GLY A 526 14.39 2.46 13.77
CA GLY A 526 13.15 3.02 14.26
C GLY A 526 12.51 2.23 15.38
N LEU A 527 11.62 2.93 16.07
CA LEU A 527 10.73 2.40 17.09
C LEU A 527 9.30 2.75 16.73
N MET A 528 8.37 1.84 16.97
CA MET A 528 6.93 2.07 16.82
C MET A 528 6.20 1.55 18.04
N ALA A 529 5.21 2.31 18.49
CA ALA A 529 4.23 1.90 19.48
C ALA A 529 2.81 2.07 18.92
N HIS A 530 1.98 1.04 19.06
CA HIS A 530 0.55 1.08 18.75
C HIS A 530 -0.24 0.73 20.00
N VAL A 531 -1.10 1.67 20.41
CA VAL A 531 -1.87 1.61 21.66
C VAL A 531 -3.35 1.81 21.37
N PRO A 532 -4.16 0.75 21.30
CA PRO A 532 -5.61 0.87 21.21
C PRO A 532 -6.20 1.15 22.61
N VAL A 533 -7.17 2.08 22.65
CA VAL A 533 -7.89 2.48 23.86
C VAL A 533 -9.39 2.41 23.59
N SER A 534 -10.16 1.83 24.52
CA SER A 534 -11.60 1.81 24.43
C SER A 534 -12.19 2.44 25.70
N LEU A 535 -13.13 3.37 25.52
CA LEU A 535 -13.90 3.96 26.61
C LEU A 535 -15.36 3.53 26.47
N GLY A 536 -15.80 2.65 27.37
CA GLY A 536 -17.12 2.02 27.25
C GLY A 536 -17.34 1.36 25.89
N GLN A 537 -18.56 1.46 25.38
CA GLN A 537 -18.95 0.96 24.07
C GLN A 537 -19.01 2.05 22.99
N TRP A 538 -18.84 3.32 23.40
CA TRP A 538 -19.07 4.46 22.53
C TRP A 538 -17.81 5.02 21.86
N LEU A 539 -16.60 4.81 22.44
CA LEU A 539 -15.35 5.31 21.87
C LEU A 539 -14.32 4.18 21.74
N ARG A 540 -13.84 4.00 20.53
CA ARG A 540 -12.67 3.17 20.20
C ARG A 540 -11.62 4.07 19.57
N SER A 541 -10.48 4.18 20.23
CA SER A 541 -9.37 5.01 19.80
C SER A 541 -8.14 4.15 19.59
N SER A 542 -7.24 4.55 18.72
CA SER A 542 -5.90 4.00 18.63
C SER A 542 -4.89 5.09 18.35
N LEU A 543 -3.75 5.01 19.02
CA LEU A 543 -2.60 5.88 18.83
C LEU A 543 -1.45 5.03 18.27
N SER A 544 -0.86 5.47 17.15
CA SER A 544 0.42 4.94 16.65
C SER A 544 1.44 6.06 16.65
N ALA A 545 2.61 5.80 17.21
CA ALA A 545 3.72 6.75 17.25
C ALA A 545 4.98 6.06 16.73
N TYR A 546 5.74 6.77 15.90
CA TYR A 546 6.99 6.31 15.30
C TYR A 546 8.09 7.32 15.58
N GLY A 547 9.27 6.84 15.94
CA GLY A 547 10.51 7.60 15.93
C GLY A 547 11.49 6.90 15.00
N VAL A 548 12.01 7.63 14.01
CA VAL A 548 12.84 7.06 12.94
C VAL A 548 14.12 7.89 12.81
N TRP A 549 15.26 7.23 12.89
CA TRP A 549 16.53 7.75 12.43
C TRP A 549 16.78 7.25 11.00
N GLN A 550 17.14 8.16 10.09
CA GLN A 550 17.40 7.89 8.68
C GLN A 550 18.75 8.47 8.30
N HIS A 551 19.51 7.74 7.47
CA HIS A 551 20.80 8.18 6.93
C HIS A 551 20.90 7.76 5.45
N GLU A 552 21.16 8.72 4.58
CA GLU A 552 21.38 8.53 3.15
C GLU A 552 22.73 9.08 2.74
N LYS A 553 23.40 8.36 1.85
CA LYS A 553 24.72 8.74 1.33
C LYS A 553 24.80 8.40 -0.15
N ASP A 554 25.43 9.31 -0.89
CA ASP A 554 25.92 9.06 -2.24
C ASP A 554 27.25 9.83 -2.44
N GLY A 555 28.33 9.10 -2.73
CA GLY A 555 29.65 9.66 -2.99
C GLY A 555 29.84 10.17 -4.41
N ASP A 556 28.99 9.74 -5.33
CA ASP A 556 29.08 10.01 -6.77
C ASP A 556 27.87 10.83 -7.31
N PHE A 557 27.09 11.47 -6.40
CA PHE A 557 25.95 12.27 -6.79
C PHE A 557 26.39 13.50 -7.61
N TYR A 558 26.44 13.33 -8.93
CA TYR A 558 26.97 14.33 -9.86
C TYR A 558 28.33 14.88 -9.38
N ASP A 559 28.42 16.20 -9.15
CA ASP A 559 29.60 16.91 -8.56
C ASP A 559 29.38 17.28 -7.08
N LEU A 560 28.30 16.82 -6.45
CA LEU A 560 27.83 17.23 -5.12
C LEU A 560 27.59 16.03 -4.20
N PRO A 561 28.66 15.27 -3.84
CA PRO A 561 28.51 14.13 -2.94
C PRO A 561 27.85 14.55 -1.63
N PHE A 562 27.00 13.69 -1.08
CA PHE A 562 26.32 13.97 0.17
C PHE A 562 26.31 12.78 1.15
N SER A 563 26.20 13.12 2.42
CA SER A 563 25.94 12.18 3.52
C SER A 563 25.07 12.90 4.54
N ARG A 564 23.76 12.57 4.55
CA ARG A 564 22.76 13.30 5.35
C ARG A 564 21.99 12.36 6.25
N HIS A 565 21.69 12.83 7.44
CA HIS A 565 20.87 12.09 8.40
C HIS A 565 19.81 12.99 9.05
N VAL A 566 18.75 12.37 9.53
CA VAL A 566 17.66 13.05 10.23
C VAL A 566 17.02 12.10 11.25
N VAL A 567 16.45 12.67 12.31
CA VAL A 567 15.50 11.98 13.18
C VAL A 567 14.13 12.62 12.99
N TYR A 568 13.14 11.82 12.66
CA TYR A 568 11.78 12.31 12.47
C TYR A 568 10.76 11.44 13.20
N GLY A 569 9.60 12.03 13.49
CA GLY A 569 8.47 11.37 14.12
C GLY A 569 7.27 11.31 13.20
N MET A 570 6.48 10.23 13.33
CA MET A 570 5.16 10.13 12.74
C MET A 570 4.15 9.77 13.83
N PHE A 571 3.00 10.42 13.82
CA PHE A 571 1.93 10.22 14.78
C PHE A 571 0.61 10.00 14.04
N GLN A 572 -0.16 9.03 14.48
CA GLN A 572 -1.45 8.74 13.91
C GLN A 572 -2.45 8.47 15.03
N VAL A 573 -3.56 9.15 14.99
CA VAL A 573 -4.69 8.95 15.93
C VAL A 573 -5.90 8.58 15.09
N ARG A 574 -6.57 7.49 15.45
CA ARG A 574 -7.83 7.07 14.84
C ARG A 574 -8.88 6.93 15.93
N ASN A 575 -10.01 7.57 15.72
CA ASN A 575 -11.12 7.53 16.66
C ASN A 575 -12.38 7.06 15.94
N THR A 576 -13.06 6.10 16.53
CA THR A 576 -14.39 5.66 16.14
C THR A 576 -15.34 5.92 17.29
N ILE A 577 -16.36 6.73 17.05
CA ILE A 577 -17.39 7.14 18.00
C ILE A 577 -18.70 6.50 17.57
N VAL A 578 -19.18 5.55 18.37
CA VAL A 578 -20.45 4.86 18.13
C VAL A 578 -21.56 5.71 18.73
N LEU A 579 -22.28 6.46 17.87
CA LEU A 579 -23.37 7.35 18.27
C LEU A 579 -24.67 6.58 18.51
N SER A 580 -24.89 5.51 17.74
CA SER A 580 -25.97 4.55 17.92
C SER A 580 -25.66 3.23 17.21
N GLN A 581 -26.54 2.24 17.32
CA GLN A 581 -26.41 0.96 16.57
C GLN A 581 -26.39 1.13 15.05
N ARG A 582 -26.82 2.29 14.53
CA ARG A 582 -26.91 2.58 13.08
C ARG A 582 -26.07 3.76 12.65
N LEU A 583 -25.46 4.49 13.57
CA LEU A 583 -24.72 5.71 13.27
C LEU A 583 -23.35 5.69 13.95
N THR A 584 -22.31 5.76 13.16
CA THR A 584 -20.90 5.77 13.59
C THR A 584 -20.20 6.98 12.99
N MET A 585 -19.39 7.66 13.81
CA MET A 585 -18.53 8.76 13.38
C MET A 585 -17.06 8.33 13.50
N GLN A 586 -16.25 8.73 12.56
CA GLN A 586 -14.78 8.60 12.63
C GLN A 586 -14.14 9.98 12.59
N LEU A 587 -13.04 10.13 13.34
CA LEU A 587 -12.18 11.31 13.33
C LEU A 587 -10.73 10.84 13.42
N ASN A 588 -9.97 11.01 12.32
CA ASN A 588 -8.62 10.52 12.22
C ASN A 588 -7.66 11.67 11.92
N GLY A 589 -6.51 11.64 12.58
CA GLY A 589 -5.43 12.59 12.37
C GLY A 589 -4.11 11.89 12.17
N SER A 590 -3.27 12.44 11.30
CA SER A 590 -1.88 12.03 11.15
C SER A 590 -0.97 13.26 11.05
N TYR A 591 0.26 13.11 11.52
CA TYR A 591 1.27 14.16 11.47
C TYR A 591 2.65 13.52 11.33
N ARG A 592 3.47 14.06 10.42
CA ARG A 592 4.88 13.72 10.23
C ARG A 592 5.72 14.98 10.40
N THR A 593 6.78 14.88 11.20
CA THR A 593 7.78 15.94 11.32
C THR A 593 8.64 16.04 10.05
N ARG A 594 9.58 16.97 9.99
CA ARG A 594 10.52 17.10 8.85
C ARG A 594 11.29 15.81 8.64
N ALA A 595 11.52 15.44 7.36
CA ALA A 595 12.30 14.31 6.91
C ALA A 595 13.27 14.75 5.79
N ILE A 596 14.04 13.82 5.23
CA ILE A 596 14.92 14.07 4.08
C ILE A 596 14.70 13.01 3.00
N GLN A 597 15.10 13.35 1.76
CA GLN A 597 15.28 12.41 0.66
C GLN A 597 16.41 12.90 -0.22
N GLY A 598 17.57 12.22 -0.19
CA GLY A 598 18.78 12.70 -0.84
C GLY A 598 19.14 14.11 -0.37
N ILE A 599 19.24 15.03 -1.31
CA ILE A 599 19.53 16.44 -1.04
C ILE A 599 18.30 17.30 -0.72
N PHE A 600 17.09 16.68 -0.72
CA PHE A 600 15.85 17.36 -0.38
C PHE A 600 15.55 17.34 1.12
N ASP A 601 15.03 18.46 1.60
CA ASP A 601 14.31 18.57 2.86
C ASP A 601 12.81 18.42 2.61
N LEU A 602 12.17 17.55 3.39
CA LEU A 602 10.74 17.31 3.33
C LEU A 602 10.07 17.96 4.54
N PRO A 603 9.32 19.06 4.37
CA PRO A 603 8.64 19.73 5.46
C PRO A 603 7.68 18.82 6.21
N ALA A 604 7.29 19.26 7.41
CA ALA A 604 6.26 18.59 8.18
C ALA A 604 4.93 18.61 7.43
N SER A 605 4.18 17.51 7.51
CA SER A 605 2.86 17.40 6.89
C SER A 605 1.86 16.76 7.85
N GLY A 606 0.59 17.06 7.65
CA GLY A 606 -0.48 16.51 8.47
C GLY A 606 -1.75 16.30 7.68
N ASN A 607 -2.62 15.42 8.16
CA ASN A 607 -3.93 15.16 7.57
C ASN A 607 -4.96 15.01 8.68
N LEU A 608 -6.10 15.67 8.54
CA LEU A 608 -7.28 15.47 9.37
C LEU A 608 -8.42 14.99 8.49
N SER A 609 -9.02 13.86 8.84
CA SER A 609 -10.17 13.29 8.13
C SER A 609 -11.31 12.97 9.09
N ALA A 610 -12.54 13.07 8.61
CA ALA A 610 -13.75 12.69 9.32
C ALA A 610 -14.69 11.90 8.43
N ALA A 611 -15.47 11.00 9.03
CA ALA A 611 -16.53 10.30 8.32
C ALA A 611 -17.72 10.06 9.22
N LEU A 612 -18.92 10.06 8.64
CA LEU A 612 -20.19 9.71 9.27
C LEU A 612 -20.82 8.60 8.46
N GLU A 613 -20.98 7.44 9.09
CA GLU A 613 -21.60 6.26 8.47
C GLU A 613 -22.96 5.99 9.10
N TRP A 614 -23.99 5.92 8.26
CA TRP A 614 -25.35 5.61 8.66
C TRP A 614 -25.86 4.34 7.96
N LYS A 615 -26.38 3.40 8.75
CA LYS A 615 -26.95 2.11 8.30
C LYS A 615 -28.46 2.08 8.49
N PRO A 616 -29.27 2.75 7.61
CA PRO A 616 -30.72 2.76 7.72
C PRO A 616 -31.33 1.36 7.68
N LEU A 617 -30.78 0.49 6.82
CA LEU A 617 -31.11 -0.92 6.75
C LEU A 617 -29.84 -1.73 7.08
N PRO A 618 -29.66 -2.19 8.33
CA PRO A 618 -28.50 -2.97 8.72
C PRO A 618 -28.25 -4.14 7.77
N GLN A 619 -27.00 -4.36 7.38
CA GLN A 619 -26.55 -5.38 6.43
C GLN A 619 -27.01 -5.22 4.97
N ARG A 620 -27.83 -4.21 4.65
CA ARG A 620 -28.32 -3.99 3.29
C ARG A 620 -27.99 -2.62 2.71
N LEU A 621 -28.15 -1.56 3.49
CA LEU A 621 -27.96 -0.21 2.99
C LEU A 621 -27.08 0.60 3.93
N THR A 622 -26.00 1.16 3.38
CA THR A 622 -25.06 2.03 4.08
C THR A 622 -24.90 3.34 3.31
N LEU A 623 -25.05 4.45 4.03
CA LEU A 623 -24.68 5.78 3.55
C LEU A 623 -23.45 6.26 4.34
N LYS A 624 -22.45 6.82 3.63
CA LYS A 624 -21.26 7.38 4.24
C LYS A 624 -21.00 8.76 3.67
N LEU A 625 -20.96 9.75 4.55
CA LEU A 625 -20.43 11.08 4.28
C LEU A 625 -19.01 11.14 4.85
N TYR A 626 -18.05 11.63 4.08
CA TYR A 626 -16.67 11.73 4.55
C TYR A 626 -16.00 13.02 4.07
N GLY A 627 -15.00 13.45 4.84
CA GLY A 627 -14.10 14.52 4.48
C GLY A 627 -12.65 14.11 4.70
N ASN A 628 -11.79 14.45 3.79
CA ASN A 628 -10.36 14.16 3.84
C ASN A 628 -9.55 15.46 3.69
N ASP A 629 -8.40 15.54 4.35
CA ASP A 629 -7.53 16.72 4.41
C ASP A 629 -8.30 18.02 4.74
N LEU A 630 -9.12 17.96 5.79
CA LEU A 630 -10.02 19.05 6.17
C LEU A 630 -9.31 20.36 6.49
N LEU A 631 -8.02 20.30 6.83
CA LEU A 631 -7.17 21.46 7.17
C LEU A 631 -6.28 21.90 6.00
N GLU A 632 -6.28 21.18 4.86
CA GLU A 632 -5.41 21.45 3.70
C GLU A 632 -3.92 21.50 4.08
N THR A 633 -3.49 20.54 4.92
CA THR A 633 -2.13 20.48 5.46
C THR A 633 -1.32 19.30 4.94
N ASN A 634 -1.89 18.51 4.00
CA ASN A 634 -1.22 17.37 3.36
C ASN A 634 -0.50 17.75 2.05
N ALA A 635 -0.11 19.02 1.90
CA ALA A 635 0.61 19.50 0.75
C ALA A 635 2.01 18.86 0.65
N ILE A 636 2.42 18.53 -0.56
CA ILE A 636 3.80 18.11 -0.87
C ILE A 636 4.59 19.38 -1.14
N ALA A 637 5.66 19.63 -0.39
CA ALA A 637 6.48 20.83 -0.48
C ALA A 637 7.97 20.53 -0.26
N PRO A 638 8.62 19.70 -1.11
CA PRO A 638 10.04 19.43 -0.99
C PRO A 638 10.87 20.66 -1.29
N GLU A 639 11.92 20.87 -0.51
CA GLU A 639 12.85 21.98 -0.64
C GLU A 639 14.27 21.43 -0.85
N MET A 640 14.99 22.00 -1.79
CA MET A 640 16.39 21.69 -2.09
C MET A 640 17.24 22.95 -1.86
N HIS A 641 18.05 22.92 -0.82
CA HIS A 641 19.04 23.96 -0.49
C HIS A 641 20.36 23.29 -0.23
N TYR A 642 21.06 22.91 -1.29
CA TYR A 642 22.31 22.18 -1.19
C TYR A 642 23.36 22.71 -2.19
N HIS A 643 24.39 23.39 -1.70
CA HIS A 643 25.41 24.08 -2.50
C HIS A 643 24.78 25.05 -3.51
N THR A 644 24.96 24.80 -4.82
CA THR A 644 24.40 25.61 -5.92
C THR A 644 22.98 25.23 -6.28
N GLN A 645 22.43 24.17 -5.67
CA GLN A 645 21.10 23.63 -5.96
C GLN A 645 20.05 24.32 -5.09
N HIS A 646 19.17 25.11 -5.68
CA HIS A 646 18.11 25.82 -4.98
C HIS A 646 16.77 25.66 -5.71
N PHE A 647 15.92 24.83 -5.15
CA PHE A 647 14.60 24.55 -5.69
C PHE A 647 13.60 24.28 -4.57
N ARG A 648 12.41 24.81 -4.73
CA ARG A 648 11.28 24.55 -3.85
C ARG A 648 10.05 24.27 -4.70
N MET A 649 9.35 23.20 -4.40
CA MET A 649 8.09 22.87 -5.02
C MET A 649 6.98 22.90 -3.96
N HIS A 650 5.87 23.52 -4.28
CA HIS A 650 4.69 23.50 -3.43
C HIS A 650 3.46 23.07 -4.25
N THR A 651 2.94 21.89 -3.97
CA THR A 651 1.71 21.39 -4.57
C THR A 651 0.54 21.69 -3.64
N SER A 652 -0.48 22.41 -4.15
CA SER A 652 -1.68 22.72 -3.39
C SER A 652 -2.41 21.47 -2.96
N SER A 653 -2.83 21.42 -1.70
CA SER A 653 -3.72 20.40 -1.18
C SER A 653 -5.14 20.99 -1.10
N TYR A 654 -6.13 20.18 -1.47
CA TYR A 654 -7.54 20.56 -1.40
C TYR A 654 -8.29 19.60 -0.50
N ARG A 655 -9.12 20.14 0.39
CA ARG A 655 -10.05 19.31 1.15
C ARG A 655 -10.99 18.57 0.22
N GLU A 656 -11.25 17.33 0.53
CA GLU A 656 -12.18 16.48 -0.20
C GLU A 656 -13.41 16.20 0.67
N VAL A 657 -14.61 16.35 0.12
CA VAL A 657 -15.85 15.91 0.74
C VAL A 657 -16.54 14.93 -0.21
N GLY A 658 -16.96 13.80 0.31
CA GLY A 658 -17.57 12.75 -0.50
C GLY A 658 -18.76 12.10 0.18
N LEU A 659 -19.64 11.57 -0.68
CA LEU A 659 -20.81 10.78 -0.29
C LEU A 659 -20.78 9.44 -1.01
N SER A 660 -21.10 8.35 -0.31
CA SER A 660 -21.29 7.04 -0.94
C SER A 660 -22.55 6.35 -0.44
N LEU A 661 -23.17 5.59 -1.35
CA LEU A 661 -24.33 4.73 -1.11
C LEU A 661 -23.96 3.30 -1.49
N THR A 662 -24.04 2.39 -0.53
CA THR A 662 -23.72 0.97 -0.72
C THR A 662 -24.97 0.12 -0.45
N TYR A 663 -25.31 -0.75 -1.38
CA TYR A 663 -26.39 -1.72 -1.25
C TYR A 663 -25.84 -3.14 -1.38
N THR A 664 -26.08 -3.97 -0.36
CA THR A 664 -25.65 -5.37 -0.28
C THR A 664 -26.87 -6.29 -0.36
N PHE A 665 -26.81 -7.33 -1.17
CA PHE A 665 -27.84 -8.36 -1.31
C PHE A 665 -27.25 -9.77 -1.17
N GLY A 666 -28.11 -10.73 -0.82
CA GLY A 666 -27.68 -12.08 -0.51
C GLY A 666 -27.08 -12.17 0.90
N ALA A 667 -27.74 -12.80 1.82
CA ALA A 667 -27.25 -12.96 3.18
C ALA A 667 -26.40 -14.21 3.29
N TYR A 668 -25.19 -14.06 3.86
CA TYR A 668 -24.49 -15.18 4.47
C TYR A 668 -25.32 -15.62 5.69
N LYS A 669 -26.06 -16.71 5.57
CA LYS A 669 -26.60 -17.42 6.73
C LYS A 669 -25.44 -18.24 7.30
N GLU A 670 -24.79 -17.71 8.34
CA GLU A 670 -23.99 -18.54 9.21
C GLU A 670 -24.88 -19.71 9.67
N ARG A 671 -24.65 -20.92 9.14
CA ARG A 671 -25.25 -22.11 9.76
C ARG A 671 -24.58 -22.17 11.14
N ARG A 672 -25.32 -21.77 12.16
CA ARG A 672 -25.01 -22.21 13.53
C ARG A 672 -24.99 -23.72 13.45
N HIS A 673 -23.80 -24.31 13.46
CA HIS A 673 -23.69 -25.70 13.87
C HIS A 673 -24.23 -25.72 15.29
N GLU A 674 -25.37 -26.33 15.48
CA GLU A 674 -25.82 -26.69 16.81
C GLU A 674 -24.64 -27.46 17.41
N ALA A 675 -24.11 -26.95 18.51
CA ALA A 675 -23.04 -27.63 19.21
C ALA A 675 -23.59 -29.02 19.56
N VAL A 676 -22.89 -30.05 19.10
CA VAL A 676 -23.25 -31.45 19.48
C VAL A 676 -23.30 -31.48 21.01
N ASP A 677 -24.45 -31.83 21.57
CA ASP A 677 -24.63 -31.91 23.00
C ASP A 677 -23.71 -33.04 23.55
N THR A 678 -22.55 -32.64 24.04
CA THR A 678 -21.56 -33.49 24.65
C THR A 678 -21.75 -33.60 26.17
N SER A 679 -22.84 -33.04 26.73
CA SER A 679 -23.08 -33.00 28.18
C SER A 679 -23.14 -34.38 28.86
N ARG A 680 -23.37 -35.45 28.08
CA ARG A 680 -23.42 -36.84 28.57
C ARG A 680 -22.12 -37.62 28.36
N PHE A 681 -21.10 -37.07 27.72
CA PHE A 681 -19.81 -37.73 27.54
C PHE A 681 -18.84 -37.27 28.61
N LYS A 682 -18.56 -38.12 29.59
CA LYS A 682 -17.47 -37.88 30.55
C LYS A 682 -16.16 -38.01 29.79
N GLN A 683 -15.35 -36.95 29.77
CA GLN A 683 -13.94 -37.04 29.42
C GLN A 683 -13.19 -37.58 30.66
N GLU A 684 -12.52 -38.74 30.55
CA GLU A 684 -11.47 -39.18 31.45
C GLU A 684 -10.18 -38.38 31.25
#